data_d26789d74ad8d3ac4b565b0bfdbbb0f9
#
_entry.id   d26789d74ad8d3ac4b565b0bfdbbb0f9
#
_cell.length_a   1.000
_cell.length_b   1.000
_cell.length_c   1.000
_cell.angle_alpha   90.00
_cell.angle_beta   90.00
_cell.angle_gamma   90.00
#
_symmetry.space_group_name_H-M   'P 1'
#
loop_
_entity.id
_entity.type
_entity.pdbx_description
1 polymer ?
#
loop_
_entity_poly.entity_id
_entity_poly.type
_entity_poly.pdbx_seq_one_letter_code
_entity_poly.pdbx_strand_id
1 'polypeptide(L)'
;MSPRAAAILLGFAALLSGCGEAAARDDGRAPRPRAPETDADPDRAPLYPETQLQLASGDPRDAARLADTETCGACHPDALQTWQASAHARASFDNPWYRQAVDAIRDEVGREESRFCAGCHDPVLLVAGAMEEEVAPEDPRAHAGVTCMVCHGAQEARPDGNGSYTLSTRAVPLPDPADPEEIRAHVEALTPEPLRTASLCGSCHRGFLGSHMGNPHHLGGIDDLTAWSRSGYAGSAASRLDEPVEAATCQGCHMPLERVSGRDFAADDAGRVHSHRVAGGHSAMAAGDPAQARAIEARLTGAARIDVAALTRDGRTHLPADGAPVRAGDAASVDVVVRNLATGHRFPGGTLDAQDTWIELSIEDAAGRRIAASGADHAANDEDGAHRLEAVLVDDEGNAQRAHHVHRFRAKVFDHTLGPRDAAAVRYAFEVPAGATFPLRARARLLHRRHPEALRQAACDAQRSARGRAFASASEALGRRALDACAPQPITEIAEATVWLGAGADGREPTGGATERAWRRHFDHALALIGDVQERLDDARPVLEAALAAAPDDRARAQILAQRARLEGRQGRLDEALAELDRAEGLIGSHPAIDRLRGDAHAQVWRWPDAAAAYARAAERAPADESRWTDLARALGSAGDDARALDAADRGLSLAPRDESLLRSRYLALEGPSREAARARWLEHRAPDALDLLRRRCATRSPFCASERAPVHTHSM
;
A
#
# COMPACT_ATOMS: atom_id res chain seq x y z
N MET A 1 35.98 -13.12 19.99
CA MET A 1 35.26 -13.44 18.73
C MET A 1 34.80 -14.89 18.81
N SER A 2 33.50 -15.10 18.85
CA SER A 2 32.91 -16.45 19.00
C SER A 2 32.99 -17.22 17.65
N PRO A 3 33.06 -18.54 17.64
CA PRO A 3 33.18 -19.36 16.40
C PRO A 3 32.04 -19.20 15.40
N ARG A 4 30.94 -18.56 15.79
CA ARG A 4 29.77 -18.27 14.91
C ARG A 4 30.00 -17.14 13.89
N ALA A 5 30.96 -16.22 14.14
CA ALA A 5 31.28 -15.14 13.21
C ALA A 5 32.19 -15.60 12.04
N ALA A 6 32.95 -16.70 12.21
CA ALA A 6 33.85 -17.21 11.19
C ALA A 6 33.16 -18.07 10.10
N ALA A 7 31.95 -18.58 10.37
CA ALA A 7 31.20 -19.41 9.43
C ALA A 7 30.52 -18.62 8.30
N ILE A 8 30.34 -17.31 8.46
CA ILE A 8 29.66 -16.46 7.47
C ILE A 8 30.63 -15.99 6.36
N LEU A 9 31.93 -15.94 6.64
CA LEU A 9 32.97 -15.49 5.68
C LEU A 9 33.58 -16.58 4.81
N LEU A 10 33.44 -17.85 5.19
CA LEU A 10 34.04 -18.99 4.45
C LEU A 10 33.06 -19.68 3.48
N GLY A 11 31.79 -19.33 3.47
CA GLY A 11 30.78 -19.88 2.53
C GLY A 11 30.82 -19.27 1.12
N PHE A 12 31.54 -18.20 0.89
CA PHE A 12 31.50 -17.45 -0.35
C PHE A 12 32.48 -17.88 -1.45
N ALA A 13 33.48 -18.72 -1.11
CA ALA A 13 34.53 -19.08 -2.06
C ALA A 13 34.32 -20.43 -2.79
N ALA A 14 33.31 -21.23 -2.44
CA ALA A 14 33.16 -22.62 -2.93
C ALA A 14 31.99 -22.82 -3.94
N LEU A 15 31.27 -21.77 -4.38
CA LEU A 15 30.06 -21.91 -5.21
C LEU A 15 30.25 -21.46 -6.67
N LEU A 16 31.46 -21.22 -7.14
CA LEU A 16 31.73 -20.77 -8.51
C LEU A 16 32.17 -21.90 -9.49
N SER A 17 32.09 -23.15 -9.10
CA SER A 17 32.46 -24.27 -9.99
C SER A 17 31.35 -25.30 -10.03
N GLY A 18 30.37 -25.14 -10.88
CA GLY A 18 29.33 -26.14 -11.04
C GLY A 18 28.16 -25.76 -11.95
N CYS A 19 28.41 -25.22 -13.15
CA CYS A 19 27.46 -25.30 -14.25
C CYS A 19 27.79 -26.55 -15.10
N GLY A 20 27.41 -27.73 -14.60
CA GLY A 20 27.46 -28.98 -15.36
C GLY A 20 26.09 -29.28 -15.95
N GLU A 21 26.07 -29.76 -17.18
CA GLU A 21 24.91 -30.16 -17.98
C GLU A 21 23.89 -30.98 -17.18
N ALA A 22 22.69 -30.44 -16.98
CA ALA A 22 21.56 -31.22 -16.50
C ALA A 22 20.70 -31.62 -17.70
N ALA A 23 20.72 -32.91 -17.99
CA ALA A 23 19.89 -33.57 -18.99
C ALA A 23 18.40 -33.36 -18.65
N ALA A 24 17.61 -33.13 -19.70
CA ALA A 24 16.15 -33.01 -19.64
C ALA A 24 15.55 -34.23 -18.92
N ARG A 25 14.81 -34.02 -17.85
CA ARG A 25 13.94 -34.98 -17.21
C ARG A 25 12.49 -34.59 -17.41
N ASP A 26 11.77 -35.60 -17.85
CA ASP A 26 10.32 -35.70 -18.06
C ASP A 26 9.48 -35.02 -16.99
N ASP A 27 8.50 -34.20 -17.38
CA ASP A 27 7.59 -33.44 -16.54
C ASP A 27 6.56 -34.34 -15.84
N GLY A 28 7.02 -35.13 -14.92
CA GLY A 28 6.17 -35.69 -13.88
C GLY A 28 5.83 -34.58 -12.87
N ARG A 29 4.66 -33.97 -13.00
CA ARG A 29 4.12 -33.02 -12.02
C ARG A 29 4.12 -33.71 -10.65
N ALA A 30 5.07 -33.32 -9.79
CA ALA A 30 5.07 -33.77 -8.41
C ALA A 30 3.75 -33.34 -7.73
N PRO A 31 3.15 -34.19 -6.87
CA PRO A 31 1.95 -33.78 -6.13
C PRO A 31 2.28 -32.51 -5.33
N ARG A 32 1.41 -31.50 -5.44
CA ARG A 32 1.52 -30.24 -4.70
C ARG A 32 1.71 -30.55 -3.21
N PRO A 33 2.70 -29.98 -2.52
CA PRO A 33 2.77 -30.11 -1.08
C PRO A 33 1.49 -29.52 -0.48
N ARG A 34 0.77 -30.31 0.33
CA ARG A 34 -0.33 -29.81 1.15
C ARG A 34 0.19 -28.64 1.97
N ALA A 35 -0.58 -27.56 2.02
CA ALA A 35 -0.32 -26.46 2.94
C ALA A 35 -0.18 -27.02 4.37
N PRO A 36 0.78 -26.55 5.18
CA PRO A 36 0.90 -26.98 6.55
C PRO A 36 -0.41 -26.64 7.29
N GLU A 37 -0.91 -27.63 8.04
CA GLU A 37 -2.02 -27.47 8.93
C GLU A 37 -1.69 -26.33 9.92
N THR A 38 -2.36 -25.19 9.74
CA THR A 38 -2.46 -24.17 10.80
C THR A 38 -3.30 -24.77 11.91
N ASP A 39 -3.21 -24.24 13.14
CA ASP A 39 -4.13 -24.54 14.25
C ASP A 39 -5.60 -24.12 13.93
N ALA A 40 -5.98 -24.23 12.67
CA ALA A 40 -7.33 -24.02 12.20
C ALA A 40 -8.20 -25.16 12.74
N ASP A 41 -9.29 -24.79 13.35
CA ASP A 41 -10.37 -25.68 13.72
C ASP A 41 -10.62 -26.66 12.54
N PRO A 42 -10.46 -27.99 12.73
CA PRO A 42 -10.62 -28.96 11.64
C PRO A 42 -11.99 -28.89 10.98
N ASP A 43 -12.99 -28.29 11.63
CA ASP A 43 -14.33 -28.05 11.09
C ASP A 43 -14.41 -26.79 10.21
N ARG A 44 -13.33 -26.01 10.06
CA ARG A 44 -13.24 -24.75 9.31
C ARG A 44 -12.17 -24.76 8.22
N ALA A 45 -12.07 -25.82 7.45
CA ALA A 45 -11.20 -25.83 6.28
C ALA A 45 -11.55 -24.67 5.32
N PRO A 46 -10.55 -24.00 4.68
CA PRO A 46 -10.82 -23.01 3.66
C PRO A 46 -11.70 -23.63 2.57
N LEU A 47 -12.68 -22.85 2.09
CA LEU A 47 -13.61 -23.31 1.06
C LEU A 47 -12.85 -23.66 -0.23
N TYR A 48 -11.82 -22.86 -0.53
CA TYR A 48 -10.93 -23.06 -1.66
C TYR A 48 -9.48 -22.73 -1.27
N PRO A 49 -8.49 -23.54 -1.71
CA PRO A 49 -7.08 -23.32 -1.35
C PRO A 49 -6.49 -21.98 -1.83
N GLU A 50 -7.05 -21.41 -2.90
CA GLU A 50 -6.55 -20.18 -3.53
C GLU A 50 -6.96 -18.93 -2.76
N THR A 51 -8.05 -18.98 -2.00
CA THR A 51 -8.52 -17.91 -1.11
C THR A 51 -8.70 -18.42 0.31
N GLN A 52 -8.76 -17.50 1.27
CA GLN A 52 -8.95 -17.83 2.69
C GLN A 52 -10.40 -17.66 3.16
N LEU A 53 -11.34 -17.47 2.24
CA LEU A 53 -12.75 -17.38 2.53
C LEU A 53 -13.26 -18.71 3.12
N GLN A 54 -14.03 -18.62 4.18
CA GLN A 54 -14.69 -19.75 4.86
C GLN A 54 -16.20 -19.54 4.93
N LEU A 55 -16.96 -20.62 5.06
CA LEU A 55 -18.37 -20.57 5.37
C LEU A 55 -18.60 -20.93 6.85
N ALA A 56 -19.23 -20.03 7.59
CA ALA A 56 -19.59 -20.26 9.01
C ALA A 56 -20.71 -21.27 9.14
N SER A 57 -21.72 -21.14 8.27
CA SER A 57 -22.97 -21.92 8.30
C SER A 57 -23.78 -21.61 7.06
N GLY A 58 -24.61 -22.53 6.66
CA GLY A 58 -25.48 -22.42 5.49
C GLY A 58 -25.06 -23.37 4.38
N ASP A 59 -25.95 -23.56 3.44
CA ASP A 59 -25.71 -24.38 2.25
C ASP A 59 -25.14 -23.49 1.15
N PRO A 60 -24.09 -23.88 0.41
CA PRO A 60 -23.63 -23.18 -0.80
C PRO A 60 -24.77 -22.89 -1.80
N ARG A 61 -25.82 -23.73 -1.81
CA ARG A 61 -27.04 -23.50 -2.61
C ARG A 61 -27.80 -22.23 -2.24
N ASP A 62 -27.58 -21.71 -1.03
CA ASP A 62 -28.17 -20.46 -0.54
C ASP A 62 -27.39 -19.20 -0.99
N ALA A 63 -26.35 -19.36 -1.80
CA ALA A 63 -25.54 -18.25 -2.33
C ALA A 63 -26.38 -17.18 -3.08
N ALA A 64 -27.53 -17.55 -3.62
CA ALA A 64 -28.45 -16.58 -4.24
C ALA A 64 -28.89 -15.48 -3.25
N ARG A 65 -28.93 -15.75 -1.95
CA ARG A 65 -29.26 -14.75 -0.91
C ARG A 65 -28.15 -13.71 -0.74
N LEU A 66 -26.92 -14.09 -1.03
CA LEU A 66 -25.80 -13.14 -0.98
C LEU A 66 -25.93 -12.06 -2.07
N ALA A 67 -26.60 -12.36 -3.17
CA ALA A 67 -26.82 -11.42 -4.28
C ALA A 67 -28.03 -10.50 -4.06
N ASP A 68 -28.91 -10.82 -3.11
CA ASP A 68 -30.14 -10.06 -2.86
C ASP A 68 -29.84 -8.74 -2.14
N THR A 69 -29.77 -7.68 -2.90
CA THR A 69 -29.60 -6.31 -2.40
C THR A 69 -30.92 -5.54 -2.35
N GLU A 70 -31.91 -5.95 -3.15
CA GLU A 70 -33.20 -5.28 -3.28
C GLU A 70 -34.04 -5.39 -1.99
N THR A 71 -34.03 -6.56 -1.35
CA THR A 71 -34.69 -6.77 -0.06
C THR A 71 -34.14 -5.82 1.01
N CYS A 72 -32.81 -5.63 1.06
CA CYS A 72 -32.18 -4.66 1.97
C CYS A 72 -32.58 -3.23 1.62
N GLY A 73 -32.56 -2.88 0.33
CA GLY A 73 -32.89 -1.54 -0.18
C GLY A 73 -34.34 -1.11 0.07
N ALA A 74 -35.26 -2.05 0.26
CA ALA A 74 -36.65 -1.71 0.60
C ALA A 74 -36.77 -0.95 1.93
N CYS A 75 -35.86 -1.18 2.88
CA CYS A 75 -35.80 -0.50 4.18
C CYS A 75 -34.60 0.44 4.29
N HIS A 76 -33.52 0.22 3.51
CA HIS A 76 -32.28 1.00 3.52
C HIS A 76 -31.99 1.62 2.13
N PRO A 77 -32.86 2.47 1.59
CA PRO A 77 -32.73 2.98 0.22
C PRO A 77 -31.49 3.87 0.02
N ASP A 78 -31.11 4.67 1.03
CA ASP A 78 -29.91 5.53 0.93
C ASP A 78 -28.62 4.70 0.96
N ALA A 79 -28.58 3.65 1.78
CA ALA A 79 -27.46 2.72 1.80
C ALA A 79 -27.33 1.96 0.45
N LEU A 80 -28.45 1.46 -0.10
CA LEU A 80 -28.47 0.81 -1.42
C LEU A 80 -28.00 1.76 -2.52
N GLN A 81 -28.52 2.97 -2.58
CA GLN A 81 -28.17 3.97 -3.61
C GLN A 81 -26.68 4.29 -3.58
N THR A 82 -26.12 4.53 -2.38
CA THR A 82 -24.70 4.87 -2.25
C THR A 82 -23.79 3.67 -2.53
N TRP A 83 -24.21 2.44 -2.16
CA TRP A 83 -23.50 1.22 -2.53
C TRP A 83 -23.48 0.98 -4.04
N GLN A 84 -24.62 1.14 -4.74
CA GLN A 84 -24.70 0.96 -6.19
C GLN A 84 -23.74 1.85 -6.97
N ALA A 85 -23.39 3.04 -6.42
CA ALA A 85 -22.42 3.95 -6.99
C ALA A 85 -20.97 3.59 -6.66
N SER A 86 -20.73 2.68 -5.72
CA SER A 86 -19.41 2.33 -5.21
C SER A 86 -18.64 1.37 -6.13
N ALA A 87 -17.31 1.32 -5.94
CA ALA A 87 -16.47 0.31 -6.58
C ALA A 87 -16.79 -1.12 -6.12
N HIS A 88 -17.33 -1.30 -4.90
CA HIS A 88 -17.72 -2.61 -4.39
C HIS A 88 -18.89 -3.21 -5.19
N ALA A 89 -19.89 -2.40 -5.58
CA ALA A 89 -20.97 -2.85 -6.45
C ALA A 89 -20.48 -3.18 -7.88
N ARG A 90 -19.28 -2.76 -8.23
CA ARG A 90 -18.65 -2.94 -9.55
C ARG A 90 -17.38 -3.80 -9.45
N ALA A 91 -17.31 -4.69 -8.47
CA ALA A 91 -16.11 -5.48 -8.25
C ALA A 91 -16.03 -6.73 -9.15
N SER A 92 -17.16 -7.17 -9.73
CA SER A 92 -17.34 -8.43 -10.45
C SER A 92 -16.98 -8.34 -11.96
N PHE A 93 -17.39 -9.34 -12.74
CA PHE A 93 -17.09 -9.49 -14.17
C PHE A 93 -17.69 -8.37 -15.06
N ASP A 94 -18.64 -7.58 -14.57
CA ASP A 94 -19.11 -6.38 -15.28
C ASP A 94 -18.04 -5.25 -15.31
N ASN A 95 -17.01 -5.35 -14.46
CA ASN A 95 -15.87 -4.46 -14.46
C ASN A 95 -14.83 -4.88 -15.52
N PRO A 96 -14.60 -4.09 -16.58
CA PRO A 96 -13.69 -4.49 -17.65
C PRO A 96 -12.22 -4.61 -17.21
N TRP A 97 -11.76 -3.82 -16.23
CA TRP A 97 -10.38 -3.90 -15.71
C TRP A 97 -10.16 -5.18 -14.89
N TYR A 98 -11.15 -5.55 -14.07
CA TYR A 98 -11.11 -6.80 -13.33
C TYR A 98 -11.23 -8.00 -14.28
N ARG A 99 -12.26 -8.00 -15.16
CA ARG A 99 -12.53 -9.12 -16.07
C ARG A 99 -11.34 -9.46 -16.95
N GLN A 100 -10.63 -8.46 -17.53
CA GLN A 100 -9.47 -8.74 -18.38
C GLN A 100 -8.36 -9.48 -17.62
N ALA A 101 -8.12 -9.11 -16.34
CA ALA A 101 -7.10 -9.77 -15.53
C ALA A 101 -7.50 -11.20 -15.14
N VAL A 102 -8.77 -11.41 -14.80
CA VAL A 102 -9.30 -12.75 -14.44
C VAL A 102 -9.38 -13.65 -15.67
N ASP A 103 -9.86 -13.15 -16.82
CA ASP A 103 -9.90 -13.92 -18.07
C ASP A 103 -8.46 -14.33 -18.48
N ALA A 104 -7.45 -13.44 -18.33
CA ALA A 104 -6.05 -13.79 -18.59
C ALA A 104 -5.52 -14.91 -17.69
N ILE A 105 -5.86 -14.91 -16.40
CA ILE A 105 -5.52 -16.01 -15.49
C ILE A 105 -6.19 -17.31 -15.95
N ARG A 106 -7.48 -17.27 -16.26
CA ARG A 106 -8.27 -18.44 -16.68
C ARG A 106 -7.75 -19.05 -17.98
N ASP A 107 -7.28 -18.23 -18.90
CA ASP A 107 -6.75 -18.66 -20.20
C ASP A 107 -5.31 -19.20 -20.08
N GLU A 108 -4.46 -18.59 -19.26
CA GLU A 108 -3.02 -18.92 -19.19
C GLU A 108 -2.67 -19.95 -18.12
N VAL A 109 -3.38 -19.95 -16.99
CA VAL A 109 -3.05 -20.79 -15.83
C VAL A 109 -4.16 -21.80 -15.55
N GLY A 110 -5.41 -21.33 -15.48
CA GLY A 110 -6.57 -22.18 -15.26
C GLY A 110 -7.69 -21.49 -14.50
N ARG A 111 -8.88 -22.10 -14.52
CA ARG A 111 -10.06 -21.56 -13.85
C ARG A 111 -9.94 -21.64 -12.33
N GLU A 112 -9.32 -22.69 -11.85
CA GLU A 112 -9.12 -22.94 -10.42
C GLU A 112 -8.37 -21.77 -9.77
N GLU A 113 -7.29 -21.31 -10.40
CA GLU A 113 -6.46 -20.22 -9.91
C GLU A 113 -7.22 -18.88 -9.86
N SER A 114 -8.25 -18.69 -10.69
CA SER A 114 -9.08 -17.48 -10.69
C SER A 114 -9.95 -17.34 -9.42
N ARG A 115 -10.12 -18.40 -8.63
CA ARG A 115 -10.80 -18.35 -7.32
C ARG A 115 -10.11 -17.42 -6.35
N PHE A 116 -8.79 -17.22 -6.51
CA PHE A 116 -8.02 -16.25 -5.73
C PHE A 116 -8.64 -14.85 -5.80
N CYS A 117 -8.99 -14.38 -7.00
CA CYS A 117 -9.62 -13.07 -7.19
C CYS A 117 -11.04 -13.05 -6.60
N ALA A 118 -11.76 -14.17 -6.75
CA ALA A 118 -13.17 -14.26 -6.39
C ALA A 118 -13.43 -14.16 -4.87
N GLY A 119 -12.46 -14.53 -4.03
CA GLY A 119 -12.58 -14.36 -2.57
C GLY A 119 -12.83 -12.92 -2.11
N CYS A 120 -12.40 -11.94 -2.91
CA CYS A 120 -12.59 -10.51 -2.65
C CYS A 120 -13.56 -9.84 -3.64
N HIS A 121 -13.58 -10.28 -4.91
CA HIS A 121 -14.31 -9.60 -5.98
C HIS A 121 -15.64 -10.26 -6.32
N ASP A 122 -15.72 -11.60 -6.25
CA ASP A 122 -16.88 -12.40 -6.64
C ASP A 122 -17.28 -13.44 -5.59
N PRO A 123 -17.46 -13.06 -4.30
CA PRO A 123 -17.83 -14.05 -3.27
C PRO A 123 -19.13 -14.80 -3.59
N VAL A 124 -20.05 -14.14 -4.28
CA VAL A 124 -21.33 -14.74 -4.71
C VAL A 124 -21.12 -15.87 -5.72
N LEU A 125 -20.31 -15.62 -6.78
CA LEU A 125 -19.96 -16.65 -7.77
C LEU A 125 -19.14 -17.77 -7.14
N LEU A 126 -18.20 -17.42 -6.27
CA LEU A 126 -17.31 -18.37 -5.60
C LEU A 126 -18.10 -19.35 -4.74
N VAL A 127 -18.96 -18.84 -3.83
CA VAL A 127 -19.78 -19.65 -2.92
C VAL A 127 -20.79 -20.50 -3.69
N ALA A 128 -21.33 -19.97 -4.79
CA ALA A 128 -22.23 -20.72 -5.67
C ALA A 128 -21.54 -21.80 -6.52
N GLY A 129 -20.21 -21.92 -6.47
CA GLY A 129 -19.44 -22.83 -7.34
C GLY A 129 -19.38 -22.41 -8.82
N ALA A 130 -19.84 -21.20 -9.14
CA ALA A 130 -19.94 -20.74 -10.54
C ALA A 130 -18.58 -20.30 -11.13
N MET A 131 -17.52 -20.22 -10.30
CA MET A 131 -16.15 -19.96 -10.79
C MET A 131 -15.53 -21.17 -11.48
N GLU A 132 -16.10 -22.36 -11.36
CA GLU A 132 -15.63 -23.60 -12.00
C GLU A 132 -15.96 -23.64 -13.50
N GLU A 133 -16.98 -22.89 -13.90
CA GLU A 133 -17.50 -22.87 -15.26
C GLU A 133 -17.14 -21.57 -15.96
N GLU A 134 -17.50 -21.48 -17.25
CA GLU A 134 -17.49 -20.21 -17.97
C GLU A 134 -18.53 -19.27 -17.36
N VAL A 135 -18.09 -18.11 -16.87
CA VAL A 135 -19.01 -17.12 -16.32
C VAL A 135 -19.76 -16.44 -17.47
N ALA A 136 -21.06 -16.71 -17.57
CA ALA A 136 -21.89 -16.14 -18.64
C ALA A 136 -22.19 -14.66 -18.38
N PRO A 137 -22.18 -13.82 -19.42
CA PRO A 137 -22.55 -12.41 -19.29
C PRO A 137 -23.95 -12.16 -18.74
N GLU A 138 -24.88 -13.07 -19.01
CA GLU A 138 -26.28 -12.98 -18.61
C GLU A 138 -26.53 -13.48 -17.18
N ASP A 139 -25.52 -14.09 -16.54
CA ASP A 139 -25.63 -14.53 -15.14
C ASP A 139 -25.65 -13.30 -14.22
N PRO A 140 -26.77 -13.03 -13.48
CA PRO A 140 -26.85 -11.86 -12.63
C PRO A 140 -25.79 -11.88 -11.51
N ARG A 141 -25.28 -13.06 -11.11
CA ARG A 141 -24.22 -13.20 -10.11
C ARG A 141 -22.88 -12.61 -10.59
N ALA A 142 -22.65 -12.62 -11.90
CA ALA A 142 -21.47 -11.99 -12.52
C ALA A 142 -21.47 -10.45 -12.48
N HIS A 143 -22.55 -9.87 -11.97
CA HIS A 143 -22.73 -8.44 -11.76
C HIS A 143 -22.97 -8.08 -10.29
N ALA A 144 -22.85 -9.04 -9.37
CA ALA A 144 -23.18 -8.84 -7.97
C ALA A 144 -22.15 -8.01 -7.21
N GLY A 145 -20.86 -8.23 -7.46
CA GLY A 145 -19.77 -7.59 -6.73
C GLY A 145 -19.73 -7.95 -5.25
N VAL A 146 -19.26 -7.05 -4.42
CA VAL A 146 -19.25 -7.16 -2.95
C VAL A 146 -20.58 -6.59 -2.42
N THR A 147 -21.53 -7.47 -2.15
CA THR A 147 -22.91 -7.11 -1.79
C THR A 147 -23.07 -6.76 -0.32
N CYS A 148 -24.28 -6.32 0.07
CA CYS A 148 -24.63 -6.07 1.46
C CYS A 148 -24.28 -7.27 2.35
N MET A 149 -24.67 -8.47 1.95
CA MET A 149 -24.48 -9.69 2.74
C MET A 149 -23.04 -10.22 2.74
N VAL A 150 -22.18 -9.79 1.84
CA VAL A 150 -20.76 -10.11 1.92
C VAL A 150 -20.11 -9.41 3.13
N CYS A 151 -20.52 -8.17 3.41
CA CYS A 151 -20.04 -7.43 4.58
C CYS A 151 -20.86 -7.75 5.84
N HIS A 152 -22.18 -7.61 5.77
CA HIS A 152 -23.08 -7.80 6.93
C HIS A 152 -23.25 -9.26 7.34
N GLY A 153 -22.93 -10.22 6.47
CA GLY A 153 -22.90 -11.65 6.77
C GLY A 153 -21.53 -12.17 7.23
N ALA A 154 -20.49 -11.32 7.27
CA ALA A 154 -19.16 -11.71 7.72
C ALA A 154 -19.11 -11.87 9.24
N GLN A 155 -19.06 -13.10 9.74
CA GLN A 155 -19.09 -13.42 11.17
C GLN A 155 -17.74 -13.24 11.83
N GLU A 156 -16.67 -13.51 11.10
CA GLU A 156 -15.29 -13.38 11.56
C GLU A 156 -14.44 -12.79 10.41
N ALA A 157 -13.40 -12.06 10.76
CA ALA A 157 -12.36 -11.63 9.82
C ALA A 157 -10.99 -11.69 10.49
N ARG A 158 -10.02 -12.21 9.76
CA ARG A 158 -8.64 -12.38 10.23
C ARG A 158 -7.72 -11.41 9.49
N PRO A 159 -6.58 -11.01 10.10
CA PRO A 159 -5.63 -10.07 9.48
C PRO A 159 -4.78 -10.71 8.38
N ASP A 160 -5.10 -11.92 7.95
CA ASP A 160 -4.27 -12.71 7.02
C ASP A 160 -4.31 -12.17 5.58
N GLY A 161 -5.41 -11.53 5.17
CA GLY A 161 -5.61 -11.12 3.78
C GLY A 161 -6.14 -12.25 2.88
N ASN A 162 -6.16 -12.04 1.57
CA ASN A 162 -6.67 -13.00 0.58
C ASN A 162 -8.10 -13.49 0.83
N GLY A 163 -8.99 -12.59 1.28
CA GLY A 163 -10.36 -12.96 1.62
C GLY A 163 -10.48 -13.74 2.93
N SER A 164 -9.66 -13.45 3.94
CA SER A 164 -9.63 -14.16 5.23
C SER A 164 -10.80 -13.79 6.14
N TYR A 165 -12.01 -14.04 5.68
CA TYR A 165 -13.24 -13.86 6.46
C TYR A 165 -14.14 -15.09 6.39
N THR A 166 -15.03 -15.21 7.38
CA THR A 166 -15.98 -16.31 7.50
C THR A 166 -17.37 -15.78 7.22
N LEU A 167 -17.98 -16.23 6.12
CA LEU A 167 -19.25 -15.74 5.61
C LEU A 167 -20.41 -16.65 6.00
N SER A 168 -21.54 -16.07 6.40
CA SER A 168 -22.79 -16.77 6.62
C SER A 168 -23.74 -16.60 5.43
N THR A 169 -24.30 -17.71 4.94
CA THR A 169 -25.38 -17.71 3.93
C THR A 169 -26.77 -17.89 4.54
N ARG A 170 -26.89 -17.82 5.88
CA ARG A 170 -28.20 -17.94 6.56
C ARG A 170 -29.14 -16.81 6.15
N ALA A 171 -30.45 -17.17 6.06
CA ALA A 171 -31.46 -16.15 5.89
C ALA A 171 -31.45 -15.18 7.08
N VAL A 172 -31.51 -13.90 6.80
CA VAL A 172 -31.71 -12.86 7.80
C VAL A 172 -33.23 -12.66 7.97
N PRO A 173 -33.80 -12.82 9.17
CA PRO A 173 -35.20 -12.48 9.42
C PRO A 173 -35.41 -10.97 9.15
N LEU A 174 -36.46 -10.68 8.39
CA LEU A 174 -36.89 -9.27 8.21
C LEU A 174 -37.73 -8.90 9.45
N PRO A 175 -37.38 -7.83 10.18
CA PRO A 175 -38.08 -7.43 11.38
C PRO A 175 -39.38 -6.71 11.03
N ASP A 176 -40.40 -6.87 11.89
CA ASP A 176 -41.53 -5.94 11.91
C ASP A 176 -41.00 -4.57 12.39
N PRO A 177 -41.11 -3.50 11.59
CA PRO A 177 -40.67 -2.17 12.00
C PRO A 177 -41.37 -1.62 13.26
N ALA A 178 -42.47 -2.22 13.68
CA ALA A 178 -43.18 -1.87 14.90
C ALA A 178 -42.74 -2.68 16.13
N ASP A 179 -41.91 -3.72 15.94
CA ASP A 179 -41.43 -4.57 17.04
C ASP A 179 -39.95 -4.23 17.39
N PRO A 180 -39.69 -3.56 18.55
CA PRO A 180 -38.34 -3.22 18.96
C PRO A 180 -37.44 -4.43 19.27
N GLU A 181 -37.99 -5.59 19.60
CA GLU A 181 -37.20 -6.81 19.88
C GLU A 181 -36.70 -7.41 18.56
N GLU A 182 -37.56 -7.49 17.56
CA GLU A 182 -37.19 -7.95 16.22
C GLU A 182 -36.18 -7.00 15.58
N ILE A 183 -36.36 -5.68 15.72
CA ILE A 183 -35.38 -4.69 15.25
C ILE A 183 -34.02 -4.91 15.93
N ARG A 184 -33.99 -5.10 17.25
CA ARG A 184 -32.75 -5.33 18.00
C ARG A 184 -32.04 -6.60 17.54
N ALA A 185 -32.78 -7.70 17.37
CA ALA A 185 -32.25 -8.97 16.88
C ALA A 185 -31.69 -8.84 15.44
N HIS A 186 -32.39 -8.09 14.58
CA HIS A 186 -31.94 -7.80 13.24
C HIS A 186 -30.61 -6.97 13.23
N VAL A 187 -30.53 -5.92 14.03
CA VAL A 187 -29.31 -5.11 14.18
C VAL A 187 -28.17 -5.96 14.71
N GLU A 188 -28.37 -6.78 15.74
CA GLU A 188 -27.35 -7.66 16.30
C GLU A 188 -26.86 -8.67 15.27
N ALA A 189 -27.73 -9.26 14.48
CA ALA A 189 -27.38 -10.24 13.44
C ALA A 189 -26.56 -9.62 12.30
N LEU A 190 -26.84 -8.35 11.93
CA LEU A 190 -26.24 -7.69 10.78
C LEU A 190 -25.16 -6.65 11.10
N THR A 191 -24.77 -6.52 12.37
CA THR A 191 -23.63 -5.71 12.78
C THR A 191 -22.58 -6.52 13.53
N PRO A 192 -22.08 -7.61 12.93
CA PRO A 192 -21.06 -8.47 13.55
C PRO A 192 -19.80 -7.66 13.87
N GLU A 193 -19.00 -8.17 14.81
CA GLU A 193 -17.77 -7.49 15.29
C GLU A 193 -16.84 -7.03 14.15
N PRO A 194 -16.57 -7.82 13.09
CA PRO A 194 -15.69 -7.38 12.01
C PRO A 194 -16.10 -6.07 11.32
N LEU A 195 -17.40 -5.74 11.30
CA LEU A 195 -17.87 -4.46 10.75
C LEU A 195 -17.50 -3.24 11.62
N ARG A 196 -17.16 -3.44 12.88
CA ARG A 196 -16.81 -2.37 13.83
C ARG A 196 -15.32 -2.11 13.91
N THR A 197 -14.52 -2.94 13.23
CA THR A 197 -13.06 -2.90 13.24
C THR A 197 -12.50 -2.79 11.82
N ALA A 198 -11.19 -2.63 11.69
CA ALA A 198 -10.52 -2.64 10.40
C ALA A 198 -10.36 -4.05 9.81
N SER A 199 -10.67 -5.12 10.59
CA SER A 199 -10.36 -6.50 10.22
C SER A 199 -11.09 -6.95 8.95
N LEU A 200 -12.39 -6.63 8.81
CA LEU A 200 -13.15 -6.99 7.62
C LEU A 200 -12.58 -6.32 6.35
N CYS A 201 -12.31 -5.02 6.41
CA CYS A 201 -11.69 -4.32 5.27
C CYS A 201 -10.34 -4.93 4.94
N GLY A 202 -9.53 -5.19 5.98
CA GLY A 202 -8.19 -5.78 5.86
C GLY A 202 -8.19 -7.21 5.32
N SER A 203 -9.26 -7.97 5.48
CA SER A 203 -9.36 -9.32 4.93
C SER A 203 -9.30 -9.34 3.39
N CYS A 204 -9.73 -8.25 2.72
CA CYS A 204 -9.66 -8.06 1.27
C CYS A 204 -8.62 -7.01 0.87
N HIS A 205 -8.45 -5.92 1.65
CA HIS A 205 -7.45 -4.86 1.39
C HIS A 205 -6.04 -5.22 1.90
N ARG A 206 -5.77 -6.51 2.02
CA ARG A 206 -4.48 -7.15 2.13
C ARG A 206 -4.48 -8.38 1.24
N GLY A 207 -3.51 -8.48 0.35
CA GLY A 207 -3.42 -9.59 -0.60
C GLY A 207 -1.99 -9.90 -0.97
N PHE A 208 -1.71 -11.19 -1.17
CA PHE A 208 -0.39 -11.69 -1.51
C PHE A 208 -0.51 -12.92 -2.42
N LEU A 209 0.50 -13.11 -3.24
CA LEU A 209 0.71 -14.32 -4.01
C LEU A 209 1.64 -15.25 -3.25
N GLY A 210 1.48 -16.56 -3.45
CA GLY A 210 2.30 -17.57 -2.82
C GLY A 210 2.09 -18.93 -3.47
N SER A 211 2.52 -20.00 -2.80
CA SER A 211 2.44 -21.37 -3.30
C SER A 211 1.01 -21.81 -3.64
N HIS A 212 0.01 -21.28 -2.94
CA HIS A 212 -1.41 -21.51 -3.21
C HIS A 212 -1.86 -21.03 -4.60
N MET A 213 -1.13 -20.08 -5.21
CA MET A 213 -1.33 -19.57 -6.56
C MET A 213 -0.27 -20.05 -7.54
N GLY A 214 0.51 -21.07 -7.17
CA GLY A 214 1.63 -21.52 -7.98
C GLY A 214 2.81 -20.54 -8.05
N ASN A 215 2.77 -19.43 -7.29
CA ASN A 215 3.91 -18.53 -7.16
C ASN A 215 4.91 -19.14 -6.17
N PRO A 216 6.18 -19.30 -6.56
CA PRO A 216 7.16 -19.94 -5.69
C PRO A 216 7.62 -19.09 -4.51
N HIS A 217 7.20 -17.82 -4.48
CA HIS A 217 7.58 -16.85 -3.46
C HIS A 217 6.35 -16.15 -2.90
N HIS A 218 6.43 -15.73 -1.64
CA HIS A 218 5.46 -14.82 -1.08
C HIS A 218 5.70 -13.40 -1.64
N LEU A 219 4.67 -12.84 -2.28
CA LEU A 219 4.73 -11.51 -2.88
C LEU A 219 3.51 -10.70 -2.49
N GLY A 220 3.68 -9.69 -1.63
CA GLY A 220 2.62 -8.75 -1.27
C GLY A 220 2.22 -7.87 -2.45
N GLY A 221 0.91 -7.80 -2.74
CA GLY A 221 0.33 -6.99 -3.81
C GLY A 221 -0.42 -5.76 -3.30
N ILE A 222 -1.22 -5.92 -2.25
CA ILE A 222 -1.95 -4.87 -1.55
C ILE A 222 -1.78 -5.08 -0.05
N ASP A 223 -1.51 -4.03 0.72
CA ASP A 223 -1.45 -4.13 2.18
C ASP A 223 -1.74 -2.77 2.84
N ASP A 224 -2.98 -2.34 2.75
CA ASP A 224 -3.44 -1.13 3.40
C ASP A 224 -3.59 -1.34 4.92
N LEU A 225 -3.95 -2.57 5.34
CA LEU A 225 -4.15 -2.90 6.75
C LEU A 225 -2.87 -2.75 7.58
N THR A 226 -1.76 -3.34 7.13
CA THR A 226 -0.49 -3.27 7.87
C THR A 226 0.02 -1.83 7.96
N ALA A 227 -0.07 -1.06 6.87
CA ALA A 227 0.34 0.33 6.89
C ALA A 227 -0.51 1.17 7.85
N TRP A 228 -1.83 0.91 7.91
CA TRP A 228 -2.75 1.57 8.83
C TRP A 228 -2.47 1.16 10.28
N SER A 229 -2.33 -0.13 10.59
CA SER A 229 -2.10 -0.63 11.96
C SER A 229 -0.84 -0.04 12.61
N ARG A 230 0.18 0.24 11.81
CA ARG A 230 1.44 0.88 12.23
C ARG A 230 1.35 2.40 12.36
N SER A 231 0.25 3.02 11.97
CA SER A 231 0.12 4.48 11.89
C SER A 231 -0.53 5.09 13.12
N GLY A 232 -0.38 6.40 13.28
CA GLY A 232 -1.10 7.19 14.26
C GLY A 232 -2.62 7.13 14.08
N TYR A 233 -3.12 6.84 12.88
CA TYR A 233 -4.55 6.65 12.61
C TYR A 233 -5.13 5.39 13.26
N ALA A 234 -4.31 4.36 13.49
CA ALA A 234 -4.69 3.21 14.32
C ALA A 234 -4.39 3.43 15.81
N GLY A 235 -3.91 4.60 16.21
CA GLY A 235 -3.50 4.90 17.56
C GLY A 235 -2.04 4.55 17.88
N SER A 236 -1.24 4.05 16.92
CA SER A 236 0.18 3.80 17.14
C SER A 236 0.99 5.09 17.14
N ALA A 237 1.57 5.44 18.28
CA ALA A 237 2.48 6.58 18.41
C ALA A 237 3.96 6.20 18.22
N ALA A 238 4.28 4.91 18.05
CA ALA A 238 5.66 4.42 18.04
C ALA A 238 6.36 4.58 16.68
N SER A 239 5.60 4.64 15.58
CA SER A 239 6.19 4.71 14.24
C SER A 239 6.92 6.01 13.95
N ARG A 240 6.40 7.14 14.46
CA ARG A 240 6.97 8.47 14.23
C ARG A 240 6.60 9.46 15.34
N LEU A 241 7.54 10.33 15.68
CA LEU A 241 7.22 11.54 16.44
C LEU A 241 6.76 12.61 15.46
N ASP A 242 5.44 12.84 15.40
CA ASP A 242 4.79 13.77 14.48
C ASP A 242 3.64 14.50 15.19
N GLU A 243 2.89 15.32 14.45
CA GLU A 243 1.65 15.89 14.97
C GLU A 243 0.65 14.78 15.28
N PRO A 244 -0.11 14.91 16.37
CA PRO A 244 -1.19 13.99 16.65
C PRO A 244 -2.19 13.96 15.50
N VAL A 245 -2.66 12.77 15.17
CA VAL A 245 -3.80 12.56 14.29
C VAL A 245 -4.91 11.92 15.10
N GLU A 246 -6.14 12.21 14.74
CA GLU A 246 -7.30 11.53 15.31
C GLU A 246 -7.31 10.08 14.81
N ALA A 247 -7.48 9.15 15.75
CA ALA A 247 -7.59 7.75 15.41
C ALA A 247 -8.90 7.49 14.66
N ALA A 248 -8.83 6.75 13.58
CA ALA A 248 -9.97 6.42 12.75
C ALA A 248 -9.80 5.03 12.13
N THR A 249 -10.90 4.26 12.09
CA THR A 249 -10.96 3.00 11.35
C THR A 249 -11.12 3.24 9.85
N CYS A 250 -11.06 2.17 9.05
CA CYS A 250 -11.33 2.24 7.61
C CYS A 250 -12.72 2.83 7.35
N GLN A 251 -13.73 2.36 8.09
CA GLN A 251 -15.11 2.84 7.99
C GLN A 251 -15.23 4.32 8.37
N GLY A 252 -14.54 4.76 9.44
CA GLY A 252 -14.55 6.16 9.88
C GLY A 252 -14.08 7.13 8.79
N CYS A 253 -13.13 6.70 7.94
CA CYS A 253 -12.63 7.50 6.83
C CYS A 253 -13.43 7.30 5.54
N HIS A 254 -13.75 6.05 5.14
CA HIS A 254 -14.31 5.73 3.83
C HIS A 254 -15.84 5.65 3.79
N MET A 255 -16.48 5.59 4.96
CA MET A 255 -17.93 5.52 5.11
C MET A 255 -18.44 6.62 6.08
N PRO A 256 -18.22 7.91 5.75
CA PRO A 256 -18.67 9.00 6.61
C PRO A 256 -20.18 9.00 6.77
N LEU A 257 -20.67 9.60 7.86
CA LEU A 257 -22.11 9.77 8.07
C LEU A 257 -22.66 10.84 7.10
N GLU A 258 -23.65 10.47 6.29
CA GLU A 258 -24.35 11.34 5.34
C GLU A 258 -25.82 11.46 5.72
N ARG A 259 -26.43 12.62 5.44
CA ARG A 259 -27.86 12.82 5.65
C ARG A 259 -28.64 11.96 4.68
N VAL A 260 -29.68 11.27 5.19
CA VAL A 260 -30.59 10.51 4.32
C VAL A 260 -31.39 11.44 3.44
N SER A 261 -31.70 10.97 2.23
CA SER A 261 -32.54 11.70 1.25
C SER A 261 -34.04 11.49 1.50
N GLY A 262 -34.39 10.45 2.24
CA GLY A 262 -35.74 10.05 2.53
C GLY A 262 -35.87 9.40 3.92
N ARG A 263 -36.58 8.28 3.98
CA ARG A 263 -36.66 7.45 5.19
C ARG A 263 -35.79 6.22 5.03
N ASP A 264 -34.71 6.15 5.78
CA ASP A 264 -33.87 4.96 5.94
C ASP A 264 -33.94 4.50 7.39
N PHE A 265 -34.20 3.22 7.61
CA PHE A 265 -34.41 2.66 8.96
C PHE A 265 -33.12 2.55 9.77
N ALA A 266 -31.95 2.66 9.13
CA ALA A 266 -30.65 2.69 9.82
C ALA A 266 -30.23 4.15 10.20
N ALA A 267 -31.05 5.15 9.90
CA ALA A 267 -30.73 6.54 10.21
C ALA A 267 -30.63 6.78 11.73
N ASP A 268 -29.57 7.50 12.11
CA ASP A 268 -29.39 7.95 13.49
C ASP A 268 -30.42 9.05 13.85
N ASP A 269 -30.44 9.50 15.11
CA ASP A 269 -31.33 10.56 15.60
C ASP A 269 -31.17 11.89 14.85
N ALA A 270 -30.04 12.12 14.17
CA ALA A 270 -29.79 13.30 13.33
C ALA A 270 -30.17 13.08 11.86
N GLY A 271 -30.81 11.94 11.53
CA GLY A 271 -31.20 11.56 10.17
C GLY A 271 -30.00 11.28 9.26
N ARG A 272 -28.98 10.56 9.74
CA ARG A 272 -27.78 10.23 8.99
C ARG A 272 -27.54 8.72 8.98
N VAL A 273 -26.99 8.21 7.87
CA VAL A 273 -26.49 6.84 7.73
C VAL A 273 -25.04 6.85 7.31
N HIS A 274 -24.33 5.75 7.55
CA HIS A 274 -23.02 5.57 6.97
C HIS A 274 -23.11 5.47 5.44
N SER A 275 -22.35 6.30 4.75
CA SER A 275 -22.27 6.28 3.28
C SER A 275 -21.60 4.98 2.81
N HIS A 276 -22.27 4.28 1.89
CA HIS A 276 -21.72 3.08 1.25
C HIS A 276 -21.03 3.39 -0.09
N ARG A 277 -20.73 4.67 -0.37
CA ARG A 277 -19.92 5.10 -1.54
C ARG A 277 -18.50 4.57 -1.50
N VAL A 278 -17.97 4.37 -0.30
CA VAL A 278 -16.61 3.88 -0.04
C VAL A 278 -15.60 4.58 -0.94
N ALA A 279 -15.61 5.92 -0.92
CA ALA A 279 -14.83 6.73 -1.84
C ALA A 279 -13.31 6.58 -1.59
N GLY A 280 -12.57 6.31 -2.65
CA GLY A 280 -11.10 6.21 -2.70
C GLY A 280 -10.56 6.78 -4.02
N GLY A 281 -9.50 6.21 -4.61
CA GLY A 281 -8.89 6.68 -5.85
C GLY A 281 -9.53 6.18 -7.16
N HIS A 282 -10.75 5.63 -7.14
CA HIS A 282 -11.36 4.91 -8.26
C HIS A 282 -12.22 5.77 -9.19
N SER A 283 -11.74 6.95 -9.58
CA SER A 283 -12.46 7.93 -10.40
C SER A 283 -13.00 7.37 -11.74
N ALA A 284 -12.27 6.46 -12.39
CA ALA A 284 -12.71 5.80 -13.62
C ALA A 284 -13.98 4.95 -13.44
N MET A 285 -14.28 4.52 -12.20
CA MET A 285 -15.41 3.66 -11.87
C MET A 285 -16.65 4.45 -11.39
N ALA A 286 -16.59 5.77 -11.31
CA ALA A 286 -17.74 6.61 -10.91
C ALA A 286 -18.94 6.48 -11.87
N ALA A 287 -18.75 5.88 -13.04
CA ALA A 287 -19.79 5.48 -14.01
C ALA A 287 -20.79 6.59 -14.35
N GLY A 288 -20.33 7.85 -14.32
CA GLY A 288 -21.16 9.03 -14.60
C GLY A 288 -22.10 9.41 -13.46
N ASP A 289 -21.90 8.90 -12.22
CA ASP A 289 -22.53 9.42 -11.02
C ASP A 289 -21.75 10.65 -10.51
N PRO A 290 -22.31 11.88 -10.61
CA PRO A 290 -21.61 13.09 -10.19
C PRO A 290 -21.39 13.17 -8.68
N ALA A 291 -22.21 12.50 -7.87
CA ALA A 291 -22.06 12.49 -6.42
C ALA A 291 -20.89 11.58 -6.03
N GLN A 292 -20.76 10.42 -6.67
CA GLN A 292 -19.62 9.53 -6.49
C GLN A 292 -18.31 10.20 -6.95
N ALA A 293 -18.33 10.85 -8.11
CA ALA A 293 -17.15 11.58 -8.62
C ALA A 293 -16.70 12.67 -7.63
N ARG A 294 -17.62 13.49 -7.11
CA ARG A 294 -17.31 14.51 -6.09
C ARG A 294 -16.78 13.90 -4.78
N ALA A 295 -17.34 12.78 -4.34
CA ALA A 295 -16.87 12.10 -3.12
C ALA A 295 -15.42 11.61 -3.28
N ILE A 296 -15.08 11.07 -4.45
CA ILE A 296 -13.72 10.64 -4.79
C ILE A 296 -12.77 11.83 -4.85
N GLU A 297 -13.15 12.89 -5.57
CA GLU A 297 -12.35 14.13 -5.67
C GLU A 297 -12.09 14.73 -4.29
N ALA A 298 -13.12 14.84 -3.44
CA ALA A 298 -12.99 15.34 -2.07
C ALA A 298 -12.07 14.46 -1.20
N ARG A 299 -12.00 13.15 -1.46
CA ARG A 299 -11.11 12.24 -0.76
C ARG A 299 -9.66 12.37 -1.20
N LEU A 300 -9.42 12.61 -2.50
CA LEU A 300 -8.09 12.73 -3.08
C LEU A 300 -7.48 14.11 -2.85
N THR A 301 -8.27 15.18 -2.98
CA THR A 301 -7.79 16.56 -2.80
C THR A 301 -7.22 16.76 -1.39
N GLY A 302 -5.93 17.10 -1.31
CA GLY A 302 -5.24 17.29 -0.05
C GLY A 302 -4.84 15.98 0.69
N ALA A 303 -5.06 14.79 0.10
CA ALA A 303 -4.58 13.53 0.68
C ALA A 303 -3.06 13.51 0.86
N ALA A 304 -2.36 14.16 -0.04
CA ALA A 304 -0.94 14.45 0.07
C ALA A 304 -0.66 15.94 -0.20
N ARG A 305 0.47 16.44 0.27
CA ARG A 305 0.97 17.79 -0.03
C ARG A 305 2.14 17.70 -0.97
N ILE A 306 2.29 18.69 -1.86
CA ILE A 306 3.47 18.89 -2.69
C ILE A 306 4.08 20.27 -2.41
N ASP A 307 5.40 20.36 -2.47
CA ASP A 307 6.16 21.60 -2.29
C ASP A 307 7.39 21.61 -3.20
N VAL A 308 7.77 22.77 -3.73
CA VAL A 308 9.10 23.02 -4.31
C VAL A 308 9.97 23.52 -3.16
N ALA A 309 10.65 22.60 -2.47
CA ALA A 309 11.24 22.87 -1.15
C ALA A 309 12.61 23.55 -1.20
N ALA A 310 13.42 23.25 -2.21
CA ALA A 310 14.78 23.75 -2.30
C ALA A 310 15.20 24.04 -3.76
N LEU A 311 16.15 24.97 -3.93
CA LEU A 311 16.88 25.16 -5.17
C LEU A 311 18.37 24.98 -4.89
N THR A 312 19.02 24.12 -5.66
CA THR A 312 20.49 23.92 -5.59
C THR A 312 21.14 24.46 -6.87
N ARG A 313 22.15 25.30 -6.68
CA ARG A 313 22.99 25.89 -7.73
C ARG A 313 24.43 26.03 -7.25
N ASP A 314 25.41 25.74 -8.11
CA ASP A 314 26.84 25.82 -7.78
C ASP A 314 27.20 25.10 -6.45
N GLY A 315 26.60 23.95 -6.19
CA GLY A 315 26.78 23.18 -4.95
C GLY A 315 26.18 23.83 -3.70
N ARG A 316 25.41 24.92 -3.82
CA ARG A 316 24.74 25.61 -2.71
C ARG A 316 23.24 25.39 -2.79
N THR A 317 22.66 24.93 -1.69
CA THR A 317 21.21 24.74 -1.54
C THR A 317 20.58 25.97 -0.86
N HIS A 318 19.58 26.52 -1.51
CA HIS A 318 18.73 27.61 -1.00
C HIS A 318 17.44 27.04 -0.41
N LEU A 319 17.13 27.45 0.81
CA LEU A 319 15.98 26.99 1.61
C LEU A 319 15.23 28.20 2.17
N PRO A 320 13.93 28.34 1.88
CA PRO A 320 13.15 27.63 0.86
C PRO A 320 13.60 27.97 -0.57
N ALA A 321 13.04 27.31 -1.57
CA ALA A 321 13.31 27.60 -2.98
C ALA A 321 12.76 28.99 -3.38
N ASP A 322 11.69 29.45 -2.76
CA ASP A 322 11.03 30.71 -3.09
C ASP A 322 11.97 31.91 -2.89
N GLY A 323 12.07 32.76 -3.90
CA GLY A 323 13.04 33.88 -3.92
C GLY A 323 14.49 33.46 -4.17
N ALA A 324 14.80 32.19 -4.33
CA ALA A 324 16.17 31.71 -4.50
C ALA A 324 16.85 32.33 -5.75
N PRO A 325 18.12 32.79 -5.64
CA PRO A 325 18.80 33.44 -6.74
C PRO A 325 19.16 32.45 -7.85
N VAL A 326 18.69 32.73 -9.06
CA VAL A 326 19.03 32.02 -10.29
C VAL A 326 19.21 33.00 -11.42
N ARG A 327 20.12 32.74 -12.39
CA ARG A 327 20.49 33.62 -13.49
C ARG A 327 20.48 32.87 -14.81
N ALA A 328 20.40 33.62 -15.89
CA ALA A 328 20.60 33.10 -17.23
C ALA A 328 21.96 32.41 -17.36
N GLY A 329 22.00 31.22 -17.93
CA GLY A 329 23.17 30.37 -18.06
C GLY A 329 23.46 29.45 -16.86
N ASP A 330 22.73 29.57 -15.78
CA ASP A 330 22.90 28.68 -14.62
C ASP A 330 22.40 27.24 -14.90
N ALA A 331 23.19 26.26 -14.45
CA ALA A 331 22.72 24.89 -14.22
C ALA A 331 22.23 24.80 -12.77
N ALA A 332 20.99 24.37 -12.59
CA ALA A 332 20.35 24.33 -11.29
C ALA A 332 19.49 23.07 -11.13
N SER A 333 19.09 22.77 -9.91
CA SER A 333 18.06 21.76 -9.64
C SER A 333 17.09 22.24 -8.57
N VAL A 334 15.84 21.74 -8.65
CA VAL A 334 14.85 21.93 -7.59
C VAL A 334 14.52 20.59 -6.96
N ASP A 335 14.33 20.56 -5.63
CA ASP A 335 13.77 19.43 -4.90
C ASP A 335 12.27 19.63 -4.75
N VAL A 336 11.49 18.72 -5.33
CA VAL A 336 10.04 18.63 -5.15
C VAL A 336 9.77 17.58 -4.08
N VAL A 337 9.06 17.99 -3.03
CA VAL A 337 8.74 17.12 -1.89
C VAL A 337 7.25 16.78 -1.93
N VAL A 338 6.93 15.50 -1.84
CA VAL A 338 5.57 15.00 -1.65
C VAL A 338 5.46 14.39 -0.26
N ARG A 339 4.41 14.72 0.48
CA ARG A 339 4.15 14.16 1.80
C ARG A 339 2.73 13.59 1.91
N ASN A 340 2.61 12.33 2.31
CA ASN A 340 1.33 11.72 2.67
C ASN A 340 0.83 12.32 4.00
N LEU A 341 -0.26 13.08 3.97
CA LEU A 341 -0.77 13.77 5.15
C LEU A 341 -2.05 13.18 5.71
N ALA A 342 -3.01 12.84 4.84
CA ALA A 342 -4.36 12.49 5.25
C ALA A 342 -4.74 11.03 4.95
N THR A 343 -3.79 10.23 4.42
CA THR A 343 -4.03 8.81 4.15
C THR A 343 -3.42 7.96 5.27
N GLY A 344 -4.26 7.21 5.95
CA GLY A 344 -3.85 6.34 7.07
C GLY A 344 -3.10 5.07 6.64
N HIS A 345 -3.00 4.81 5.35
CA HIS A 345 -2.26 3.72 4.73
C HIS A 345 -1.26 4.25 3.69
N ARG A 346 -0.65 3.37 2.91
CA ARG A 346 0.27 3.82 1.83
C ARG A 346 -0.48 4.70 0.80
N PHE A 347 0.21 5.65 0.22
CA PHE A 347 -0.32 6.54 -0.80
C PHE A 347 0.55 6.48 -2.09
N PRO A 348 -0.03 6.22 -3.27
CA PRO A 348 -1.40 5.75 -3.46
C PRO A 348 -1.64 4.40 -2.79
N GLY A 349 -2.89 4.14 -2.36
CA GLY A 349 -3.29 2.89 -1.70
C GLY A 349 -3.91 1.88 -2.65
N GLY A 350 -4.26 0.71 -2.11
CA GLY A 350 -4.88 -0.36 -2.88
C GLY A 350 -3.86 -1.20 -3.66
N THR A 351 -4.26 -1.69 -4.83
CA THR A 351 -3.44 -2.56 -5.67
C THR A 351 -2.24 -1.80 -6.24
N LEU A 352 -1.03 -2.20 -5.86
CA LEU A 352 0.20 -1.42 -6.02
C LEU A 352 0.57 -1.07 -7.46
N ASP A 353 0.34 -1.98 -8.41
CA ASP A 353 0.66 -1.82 -9.83
C ASP A 353 -0.47 -1.19 -10.67
N ALA A 354 -1.66 -1.02 -10.08
CA ALA A 354 -2.85 -0.57 -10.78
C ALA A 354 -3.21 0.89 -10.49
N GLN A 355 -2.31 1.66 -9.87
CA GLN A 355 -2.46 3.08 -9.58
C GLN A 355 -1.55 3.90 -10.48
N ASP A 356 -2.00 5.10 -10.85
CA ASP A 356 -1.18 6.04 -11.60
C ASP A 356 -1.23 7.42 -10.94
N THR A 357 -0.18 7.71 -10.19
CA THR A 357 -0.01 8.97 -9.46
C THR A 357 1.36 9.53 -9.78
N TRP A 358 1.43 10.74 -10.33
CA TRP A 358 2.69 11.30 -10.79
C TRP A 358 2.87 12.78 -10.42
N ILE A 359 4.13 13.21 -10.46
CA ILE A 359 4.51 14.61 -10.31
C ILE A 359 4.59 15.23 -11.70
N GLU A 360 3.87 16.33 -11.90
CA GLU A 360 4.05 17.24 -13.01
C GLU A 360 4.82 18.46 -12.50
N LEU A 361 5.98 18.75 -13.11
CA LEU A 361 6.77 19.95 -12.87
C LEU A 361 6.83 20.78 -14.14
N SER A 362 6.61 22.10 -14.03
CA SER A 362 6.90 23.06 -15.08
C SER A 362 7.71 24.22 -14.51
N ILE A 363 8.75 24.66 -15.25
CA ILE A 363 9.53 25.87 -14.98
C ILE A 363 9.39 26.78 -16.20
N GLU A 364 8.84 27.96 -16.00
CA GLU A 364 8.58 28.95 -17.06
C GLU A 364 9.24 30.27 -16.71
N ASP A 365 9.69 31.00 -17.73
CA ASP A 365 10.21 32.36 -17.56
C ASP A 365 9.05 33.40 -17.50
N ALA A 366 9.39 34.66 -17.22
CA ALA A 366 8.40 35.73 -17.10
C ALA A 366 7.64 36.03 -18.43
N ALA A 367 8.16 35.60 -19.58
CA ALA A 367 7.50 35.69 -20.87
C ALA A 367 6.61 34.46 -21.16
N GLY A 368 6.48 33.51 -20.22
CA GLY A 368 5.72 32.28 -20.38
C GLY A 368 6.42 31.20 -21.23
N ARG A 369 7.70 31.39 -21.53
CA ARG A 369 8.47 30.37 -22.24
C ARG A 369 8.85 29.25 -21.28
N ARG A 370 8.56 28.00 -21.66
CA ARG A 370 8.95 26.80 -20.90
C ARG A 370 10.45 26.60 -20.90
N ILE A 371 11.06 26.57 -19.72
CA ILE A 371 12.47 26.30 -19.47
C ILE A 371 12.69 24.81 -19.27
N ALA A 372 11.85 24.18 -18.41
CA ALA A 372 11.88 22.76 -18.12
C ALA A 372 10.49 22.23 -17.85
N ALA A 373 10.26 20.94 -18.12
CA ALA A 373 9.05 20.24 -17.74
C ALA A 373 9.34 18.74 -17.53
N SER A 374 8.53 18.12 -16.67
CA SER A 374 8.48 16.68 -16.46
C SER A 374 7.05 16.29 -16.13
N GLY A 375 6.57 15.16 -16.63
CA GLY A 375 5.24 14.64 -16.37
C GLY A 375 4.09 15.39 -17.07
N ALA A 376 4.38 16.41 -17.88
CA ALA A 376 3.35 17.22 -18.54
C ALA A 376 2.56 16.42 -19.58
N ASP A 377 3.22 15.47 -20.26
CA ASP A 377 2.62 14.65 -21.31
C ASP A 377 2.26 13.23 -20.81
N HIS A 378 2.45 12.95 -19.52
CA HIS A 378 2.23 11.62 -18.94
C HIS A 378 0.77 11.14 -19.12
N ALA A 379 -0.21 12.02 -19.03
CA ALA A 379 -1.62 11.68 -19.25
C ALA A 379 -1.89 11.10 -20.65
N ALA A 380 -1.09 11.51 -21.64
CA ALA A 380 -1.22 11.05 -23.04
C ALA A 380 -0.19 9.97 -23.41
N ASN A 381 0.95 9.92 -22.69
CA ASN A 381 2.06 9.03 -23.00
C ASN A 381 2.80 8.61 -21.71
N ASP A 382 2.65 7.36 -21.29
CA ASP A 382 3.32 6.80 -20.10
C ASP A 382 4.87 6.77 -20.21
N GLU A 383 5.43 7.05 -21.38
CA GLU A 383 6.87 7.00 -21.65
C GLU A 383 7.57 8.36 -21.50
N ASP A 384 6.89 9.40 -21.03
CA ASP A 384 7.46 10.75 -20.95
C ASP A 384 8.52 10.96 -19.84
N GLY A 385 8.82 9.92 -19.06
CA GLY A 385 9.79 9.97 -17.97
C GLY A 385 9.25 10.66 -16.70
N ALA A 386 7.94 10.78 -16.54
CA ALA A 386 7.32 11.30 -15.33
C ALA A 386 7.74 10.51 -14.09
N HIS A 387 8.04 11.21 -13.00
CA HIS A 387 8.23 10.55 -11.71
C HIS A 387 6.88 10.11 -11.14
N ARG A 388 6.73 8.80 -10.93
CA ARG A 388 5.49 8.20 -10.42
C ARG A 388 5.66 7.69 -9.00
N LEU A 389 4.62 7.87 -8.20
CA LEU A 389 4.47 7.17 -6.93
C LEU A 389 3.82 5.82 -7.22
N GLU A 390 4.64 4.81 -7.51
CA GLU A 390 4.18 3.49 -7.95
C GLU A 390 5.01 2.37 -7.32
N ALA A 391 4.51 1.15 -7.41
CA ALA A 391 5.32 -0.05 -7.26
C ALA A 391 5.42 -0.77 -8.61
N VAL A 392 6.61 -1.29 -8.93
CA VAL A 392 6.88 -2.02 -10.17
C VAL A 392 7.08 -3.49 -9.85
N LEU A 393 6.18 -4.31 -10.39
CA LEU A 393 6.24 -5.76 -10.32
C LEU A 393 6.70 -6.32 -11.67
N VAL A 394 7.54 -7.33 -11.63
CA VAL A 394 8.14 -7.95 -12.82
C VAL A 394 7.83 -9.44 -12.91
N ASP A 395 7.86 -9.97 -14.13
CA ASP A 395 7.76 -11.39 -14.43
C ASP A 395 9.09 -12.15 -14.29
N ASP A 396 9.11 -13.42 -14.69
CA ASP A 396 10.31 -14.28 -14.68
C ASP A 396 11.43 -13.75 -15.58
N GLU A 397 11.10 -12.93 -16.58
CA GLU A 397 12.06 -12.36 -17.53
C GLU A 397 12.55 -10.97 -17.10
N GLY A 398 11.95 -10.40 -16.05
CA GLY A 398 12.24 -9.07 -15.53
C GLY A 398 11.48 -7.95 -16.25
N ASN A 399 10.44 -8.29 -17.06
CA ASN A 399 9.60 -7.30 -17.70
C ASN A 399 8.58 -6.75 -16.72
N ALA A 400 8.40 -5.43 -16.68
CA ALA A 400 7.39 -4.79 -15.85
C ALA A 400 5.97 -5.19 -16.32
N GLN A 401 5.17 -5.67 -15.37
CA GLN A 401 3.80 -6.08 -15.60
C GLN A 401 2.85 -4.91 -15.33
N ARG A 402 2.50 -4.15 -16.38
CA ARG A 402 1.69 -2.93 -16.25
C ARG A 402 0.20 -3.12 -16.59
N ALA A 403 -0.20 -4.29 -17.10
CA ALA A 403 -1.60 -4.63 -17.43
C ALA A 403 -2.29 -5.45 -16.33
N HIS A 404 -1.71 -5.52 -15.13
CA HIS A 404 -2.23 -6.22 -13.96
C HIS A 404 -2.40 -7.73 -14.17
N HIS A 405 -1.47 -8.37 -14.89
CA HIS A 405 -1.44 -9.81 -15.03
C HIS A 405 -0.81 -10.46 -13.80
N VAL A 406 -1.57 -10.53 -12.70
CA VAL A 406 -1.07 -10.93 -11.36
C VAL A 406 -0.42 -12.30 -11.32
N HIS A 407 -0.86 -13.25 -12.15
CA HIS A 407 -0.28 -14.59 -12.26
C HIS A 407 1.16 -14.58 -12.78
N ARG A 408 1.58 -13.50 -13.44
CA ARG A 408 2.95 -13.31 -13.96
C ARG A 408 3.88 -12.61 -12.97
N PHE A 409 3.37 -12.05 -11.88
CA PHE A 409 4.21 -11.36 -10.91
C PHE A 409 5.18 -12.31 -10.22
N ARG A 410 6.46 -11.95 -10.17
CA ARG A 410 7.52 -12.71 -9.50
C ARG A 410 8.27 -11.92 -8.45
N ALA A 411 8.46 -10.63 -8.66
CA ALA A 411 9.11 -9.76 -7.69
C ALA A 411 8.61 -8.33 -7.78
N LYS A 412 8.68 -7.62 -6.67
CA LYS A 412 8.54 -6.18 -6.59
C LYS A 412 9.95 -5.58 -6.62
N VAL A 413 10.32 -4.94 -7.72
CA VAL A 413 11.67 -4.40 -7.94
C VAL A 413 11.80 -2.92 -7.57
N PHE A 414 10.67 -2.25 -7.41
CA PHE A 414 10.61 -0.85 -7.02
C PHE A 414 9.31 -0.59 -6.25
N ASP A 415 9.37 0.24 -5.19
CA ASP A 415 8.20 0.69 -4.44
C ASP A 415 8.46 2.10 -3.89
N HIS A 416 7.89 3.09 -4.54
CA HIS A 416 7.95 4.49 -4.14
C HIS A 416 6.57 5.02 -3.69
N THR A 417 5.72 4.14 -3.18
CA THR A 417 4.50 4.57 -2.49
C THR A 417 4.84 5.07 -1.08
N LEU A 418 4.14 6.09 -0.61
CA LEU A 418 4.45 6.77 0.65
C LEU A 418 3.67 6.19 1.81
N GLY A 419 4.35 5.73 2.84
CA GLY A 419 3.70 5.33 4.11
C GLY A 419 2.92 6.48 4.77
N PRO A 420 2.05 6.18 5.76
CA PRO A 420 1.34 7.23 6.50
C PRO A 420 2.30 8.26 7.09
N ARG A 421 2.05 9.53 6.82
CA ARG A 421 2.86 10.66 7.29
C ARG A 421 4.32 10.64 6.79
N ASP A 422 4.63 9.82 5.77
CA ASP A 422 5.95 9.76 5.15
C ASP A 422 6.10 10.76 4.00
N ALA A 423 7.34 11.01 3.57
CA ALA A 423 7.64 11.95 2.51
C ALA A 423 8.68 11.38 1.53
N ALA A 424 8.61 11.84 0.28
CA ALA A 424 9.62 11.61 -0.74
C ALA A 424 10.10 12.94 -1.35
N ALA A 425 11.36 12.97 -1.80
CA ALA A 425 11.93 14.12 -2.51
C ALA A 425 12.43 13.69 -3.88
N VAL A 426 12.01 14.41 -4.89
CA VAL A 426 12.43 14.20 -6.28
C VAL A 426 13.20 15.39 -6.75
N ARG A 427 14.44 15.17 -7.23
CA ARG A 427 15.33 16.24 -7.74
C ARG A 427 15.21 16.36 -9.25
N TYR A 428 14.89 17.56 -9.73
CA TYR A 428 14.79 17.89 -11.14
C TYR A 428 15.88 18.88 -11.52
N ALA A 429 16.81 18.45 -12.37
CA ALA A 429 17.87 19.31 -12.91
C ALA A 429 17.37 20.05 -14.15
N PHE A 430 17.81 21.30 -14.32
CA PHE A 430 17.51 22.11 -15.48
C PHE A 430 18.61 23.14 -15.77
N GLU A 431 18.64 23.63 -17.01
CA GLU A 431 19.51 24.72 -17.43
C GLU A 431 18.69 25.96 -17.73
N VAL A 432 19.10 27.11 -17.26
CA VAL A 432 18.42 28.37 -17.53
C VAL A 432 19.00 28.97 -18.83
N PRO A 433 18.23 29.07 -19.93
CA PRO A 433 18.73 29.61 -21.18
C PRO A 433 19.25 31.04 -21.04
N ALA A 434 20.28 31.39 -21.81
CA ALA A 434 20.90 32.74 -21.79
C ALA A 434 19.89 33.88 -22.01
N GLY A 435 18.83 33.63 -22.76
CA GLY A 435 17.77 34.61 -23.03
C GLY A 435 16.55 34.50 -22.11
N ALA A 436 16.63 33.81 -20.96
CA ALA A 436 15.54 33.69 -20.02
C ALA A 436 15.20 35.04 -19.39
N THR A 437 13.90 35.29 -19.22
CA THR A 437 13.33 36.46 -18.52
C THR A 437 12.92 36.09 -17.10
N PHE A 438 13.14 36.99 -16.15
CA PHE A 438 12.90 36.72 -14.72
C PHE A 438 11.70 37.50 -14.17
N PRO A 439 11.06 37.00 -13.08
CA PRO A 439 11.37 35.78 -12.35
C PRO A 439 10.94 34.52 -13.10
N LEU A 440 11.57 33.39 -12.80
CA LEU A 440 11.08 32.08 -13.23
C LEU A 440 9.95 31.62 -12.31
N ARG A 441 8.91 31.00 -12.87
CA ARG A 441 7.85 30.33 -12.14
C ARG A 441 8.08 28.83 -12.16
N ALA A 442 8.34 28.23 -11.00
CA ALA A 442 8.37 26.78 -10.84
C ALA A 442 7.06 26.31 -10.21
N ARG A 443 6.30 25.50 -10.95
CA ARG A 443 5.01 24.92 -10.53
C ARG A 443 5.11 23.42 -10.50
N ALA A 444 4.78 22.82 -9.35
CA ALA A 444 4.68 21.36 -9.17
C ALA A 444 3.24 20.98 -8.86
N ARG A 445 2.73 19.93 -9.51
CA ARG A 445 1.42 19.35 -9.26
C ARG A 445 1.55 17.87 -8.98
N LEU A 446 0.75 17.34 -8.05
CA LEU A 446 0.57 15.93 -7.83
C LEU A 446 -0.76 15.52 -8.44
N LEU A 447 -0.72 14.66 -9.44
CA LEU A 447 -1.86 14.25 -10.24
C LEU A 447 -2.14 12.77 -10.06
N HIS A 448 -3.40 12.38 -10.15
CA HIS A 448 -3.84 10.99 -10.04
C HIS A 448 -4.90 10.66 -11.10
N ARG A 449 -4.75 9.49 -11.73
CA ARG A 449 -5.80 8.74 -12.44
C ARG A 449 -5.82 7.31 -11.92
N ARG A 450 -6.96 6.63 -12.10
CA ARG A 450 -7.15 5.32 -11.45
C ARG A 450 -6.20 4.26 -11.97
N HIS A 451 -5.94 4.20 -13.28
CA HIS A 451 -5.17 3.12 -13.89
C HIS A 451 -4.07 3.65 -14.79
N PRO A 452 -2.90 2.98 -14.81
CA PRO A 452 -1.88 3.20 -15.84
C PRO A 452 -2.47 2.98 -17.24
N GLU A 453 -1.93 3.64 -18.23
CA GLU A 453 -2.44 3.58 -19.60
C GLU A 453 -2.40 2.15 -20.18
N ALA A 454 -1.37 1.37 -19.86
CA ALA A 454 -1.26 -0.02 -20.28
C ALA A 454 -2.44 -0.89 -19.75
N LEU A 455 -2.84 -0.70 -18.48
CA LEU A 455 -3.99 -1.40 -17.92
C LEU A 455 -5.30 -0.92 -18.55
N ARG A 456 -5.45 0.40 -18.76
CA ARG A 456 -6.62 0.96 -19.44
C ARG A 456 -6.74 0.38 -20.85
N GLN A 457 -5.65 0.32 -21.61
CA GLN A 457 -5.64 -0.21 -22.97
C GLN A 457 -6.00 -1.70 -23.01
N ALA A 458 -5.41 -2.51 -22.13
CA ALA A 458 -5.73 -3.94 -22.04
C ALA A 458 -7.23 -4.17 -21.73
N ALA A 459 -7.79 -3.40 -20.80
CA ALA A 459 -9.22 -3.47 -20.47
C ALA A 459 -10.11 -2.99 -21.63
N CYS A 460 -9.71 -1.93 -22.35
CA CYS A 460 -10.42 -1.44 -23.52
C CYS A 460 -10.44 -2.50 -24.65
N ASP A 461 -9.30 -3.15 -24.92
CA ASP A 461 -9.22 -4.20 -25.95
C ASP A 461 -10.09 -5.41 -25.57
N ALA A 462 -10.04 -5.82 -24.29
CA ALA A 462 -10.93 -6.87 -23.78
C ALA A 462 -12.41 -6.47 -23.84
N GLN A 463 -12.76 -5.22 -23.60
CA GLN A 463 -14.13 -4.71 -23.71
C GLN A 463 -14.63 -4.71 -25.15
N ARG A 464 -13.76 -4.47 -26.13
CA ARG A 464 -14.10 -4.53 -27.57
C ARG A 464 -14.27 -5.94 -28.12
N SER A 465 -13.90 -6.98 -27.38
CA SER A 465 -14.15 -8.38 -27.74
C SER A 465 -15.65 -8.70 -27.76
N ALA A 466 -16.06 -9.83 -28.37
CA ALA A 466 -17.45 -10.28 -28.35
C ALA A 466 -17.95 -10.49 -26.93
N ARG A 467 -17.13 -11.11 -26.06
CA ARG A 467 -17.40 -11.34 -24.64
C ARG A 467 -17.55 -10.01 -23.88
N GLY A 468 -16.65 -9.06 -24.10
CA GLY A 468 -16.70 -7.75 -23.45
C GLY A 468 -17.95 -6.95 -23.77
N ARG A 469 -18.37 -6.95 -25.04
CA ARG A 469 -19.64 -6.32 -25.46
C ARG A 469 -20.86 -7.02 -24.85
N ALA A 470 -20.84 -8.35 -24.75
CA ALA A 470 -21.94 -9.09 -24.12
C ALA A 470 -22.11 -8.70 -22.65
N PHE A 471 -21.01 -8.57 -21.87
CA PHE A 471 -21.05 -8.08 -20.49
C PHE A 471 -21.58 -6.65 -20.37
N ALA A 472 -21.17 -5.75 -21.26
CA ALA A 472 -21.70 -4.38 -21.28
C ALA A 472 -23.22 -4.35 -21.52
N SER A 473 -23.70 -5.12 -22.52
CA SER A 473 -25.14 -5.24 -22.84
C SER A 473 -25.93 -5.88 -21.68
N ALA A 474 -25.37 -6.88 -21.02
CA ALA A 474 -26.03 -7.53 -19.87
C ALA A 474 -26.11 -6.54 -18.66
N SER A 475 -25.08 -5.77 -18.40
CA SER A 475 -25.13 -4.70 -17.37
C SER A 475 -26.26 -3.71 -17.66
N GLU A 476 -26.39 -3.25 -18.91
CA GLU A 476 -27.46 -2.33 -19.32
C GLU A 476 -28.86 -2.97 -19.17
N ALA A 477 -28.99 -4.25 -19.51
CA ALA A 477 -30.23 -5.00 -19.33
C ALA A 477 -30.65 -5.12 -17.86
N LEU A 478 -29.68 -5.11 -16.92
CA LEU A 478 -29.90 -5.06 -15.48
C LEU A 478 -30.12 -3.62 -14.96
N GLY A 479 -30.30 -2.63 -15.84
CA GLY A 479 -30.48 -1.22 -15.47
C GLY A 479 -29.24 -0.53 -14.94
N ARG A 480 -28.05 -1.13 -15.12
CA ARG A 480 -26.77 -0.59 -14.68
C ARG A 480 -26.02 0.02 -15.86
N ARG A 481 -25.55 1.25 -15.70
CA ARG A 481 -24.69 1.82 -16.74
C ARG A 481 -23.40 1.02 -16.86
N ALA A 482 -23.07 0.56 -18.05
CA ALA A 482 -21.82 -0.14 -18.31
C ALA A 482 -20.63 0.78 -18.08
N LEU A 483 -19.55 0.23 -17.49
CA LEU A 483 -18.26 0.90 -17.38
C LEU A 483 -17.59 0.94 -18.77
N ASP A 484 -16.92 2.05 -19.08
CA ASP A 484 -16.22 2.23 -20.35
C ASP A 484 -14.69 2.37 -20.13
N ALA A 485 -13.97 1.28 -20.31
CA ALA A 485 -12.52 1.27 -20.22
C ALA A 485 -11.82 1.99 -21.39
N CYS A 486 -12.53 2.25 -22.48
CA CYS A 486 -11.98 2.96 -23.63
C CYS A 486 -12.05 4.49 -23.47
N ALA A 487 -12.92 4.99 -22.58
CA ALA A 487 -13.02 6.41 -22.31
C ALA A 487 -11.73 6.96 -21.66
N PRO A 488 -11.41 8.24 -21.91
CA PRO A 488 -10.37 8.92 -21.14
C PRO A 488 -10.69 8.90 -19.64
N GLN A 489 -9.69 8.56 -18.84
CA GLN A 489 -9.88 8.52 -17.38
C GLN A 489 -9.87 9.94 -16.80
N PRO A 490 -10.72 10.23 -15.80
CA PRO A 490 -10.62 11.48 -15.05
C PRO A 490 -9.26 11.58 -14.35
N ILE A 491 -8.66 12.77 -14.39
CA ILE A 491 -7.45 13.12 -13.66
C ILE A 491 -7.83 14.06 -12.53
N THR A 492 -7.43 13.72 -11.32
CA THR A 492 -7.64 14.54 -10.13
C THR A 492 -6.32 15.21 -9.75
N GLU A 493 -6.34 16.53 -9.58
CA GLU A 493 -5.23 17.25 -8.94
C GLU A 493 -5.35 17.10 -7.42
N ILE A 494 -4.37 16.42 -6.83
CA ILE A 494 -4.33 16.16 -5.38
C ILE A 494 -3.80 17.38 -4.63
N ALA A 495 -2.72 17.96 -5.15
CA ALA A 495 -2.07 19.13 -4.59
C ALA A 495 -1.24 19.87 -5.65
N GLU A 496 -1.02 21.13 -5.40
CA GLU A 496 -0.20 22.02 -6.22
C GLU A 496 0.69 22.88 -5.32
N ALA A 497 1.86 23.30 -5.84
CA ALA A 497 2.70 24.34 -5.26
C ALA A 497 3.37 25.15 -6.36
N THR A 498 3.45 26.48 -6.17
CA THR A 498 4.18 27.39 -7.06
C THR A 498 5.14 28.24 -6.25
N VAL A 499 6.38 28.37 -6.73
CA VAL A 499 7.40 29.29 -6.21
C VAL A 499 7.99 30.15 -7.32
N TRP A 500 8.57 31.27 -6.94
CA TRP A 500 9.19 32.21 -7.85
C TRP A 500 10.70 32.26 -7.61
N LEU A 501 11.52 32.21 -8.68
CA LEU A 501 12.96 32.10 -8.61
C LEU A 501 13.63 33.28 -9.35
N GLY A 502 14.75 33.77 -8.83
CA GLY A 502 15.58 34.76 -9.46
C GLY A 502 15.10 36.21 -9.28
N ALA A 503 15.67 37.11 -10.04
CA ALA A 503 15.37 38.55 -9.93
C ALA A 503 13.89 38.85 -10.21
N GLY A 504 13.27 39.71 -9.38
CA GLY A 504 11.85 40.06 -9.47
C GLY A 504 10.90 39.02 -8.85
N ALA A 505 11.42 38.05 -8.11
CA ALA A 505 10.62 37.15 -7.29
C ALA A 505 10.03 37.87 -6.05
N ASP A 506 10.73 38.88 -5.54
CA ASP A 506 10.29 39.67 -4.39
C ASP A 506 8.90 40.25 -4.59
N GLY A 507 8.04 40.07 -3.58
CA GLY A 507 6.65 40.54 -3.59
C GLY A 507 5.69 39.66 -4.38
N ARG A 508 6.13 38.51 -4.90
CA ARG A 508 5.28 37.48 -5.46
C ARG A 508 5.02 36.41 -4.39
N GLU A 509 3.74 36.15 -4.15
CA GLU A 509 3.35 35.19 -3.14
C GLU A 509 3.43 33.76 -3.70
N PRO A 510 4.06 32.80 -2.98
CA PRO A 510 4.00 31.40 -3.34
C PRO A 510 2.59 30.83 -3.11
N THR A 511 2.27 29.69 -3.71
CA THR A 511 0.95 29.05 -3.56
C THR A 511 1.05 27.60 -3.08
N GLY A 512 -0.09 27.08 -2.62
CA GLY A 512 -0.24 25.68 -2.24
C GLY A 512 0.72 25.26 -1.13
N GLY A 513 1.41 24.13 -1.28
CA GLY A 513 2.36 23.60 -0.29
C GLY A 513 3.50 24.56 0.07
N ALA A 514 3.83 25.49 -0.84
CA ALA A 514 4.88 26.48 -0.60
C ALA A 514 4.46 27.58 0.40
N THR A 515 3.18 27.71 0.75
CA THR A 515 2.68 28.65 1.77
C THR A 515 2.83 28.13 3.20
N GLU A 516 3.21 26.87 3.38
CA GLU A 516 3.39 26.29 4.70
C GLU A 516 4.48 27.00 5.51
N ARG A 517 4.38 26.92 6.84
CA ARG A 517 5.39 27.47 7.76
C ARG A 517 6.78 26.92 7.44
N ALA A 518 7.79 27.74 7.44
CA ALA A 518 9.16 27.40 7.05
C ALA A 518 9.69 26.14 7.75
N TRP A 519 9.48 26.02 9.07
CA TRP A 519 9.95 24.85 9.81
C TRP A 519 9.32 23.56 9.30
N ARG A 520 8.04 23.59 8.90
CA ARG A 520 7.30 22.44 8.38
C ARG A 520 7.82 22.03 7.00
N ARG A 521 8.05 23.00 6.11
CA ARG A 521 8.62 22.76 4.79
C ARG A 521 10.00 22.09 4.91
N HIS A 522 10.83 22.64 5.78
CA HIS A 522 12.18 22.07 6.04
C HIS A 522 12.09 20.69 6.72
N PHE A 523 11.17 20.49 7.67
CA PHE A 523 10.96 19.19 8.30
C PHE A 523 10.55 18.13 7.29
N ASP A 524 9.56 18.42 6.42
CA ASP A 524 9.09 17.50 5.38
C ASP A 524 10.19 17.19 4.37
N HIS A 525 10.99 18.18 3.99
CA HIS A 525 12.13 17.99 3.10
C HIS A 525 13.21 17.10 3.75
N ALA A 526 13.59 17.38 4.99
CA ALA A 526 14.56 16.56 5.70
C ALA A 526 14.07 15.12 5.89
N LEU A 527 12.79 14.96 6.23
CA LEU A 527 12.14 13.64 6.35
C LEU A 527 12.26 12.84 5.05
N ALA A 528 12.00 13.50 3.91
CA ALA A 528 12.10 12.91 2.59
C ALA A 528 13.55 12.50 2.27
N LEU A 529 14.52 13.38 2.52
CA LEU A 529 15.94 13.11 2.26
C LEU A 529 16.50 11.95 3.10
N ILE A 530 16.07 11.82 4.37
CA ILE A 530 16.49 10.72 5.26
C ILE A 530 15.78 9.41 4.87
N GLY A 531 14.56 9.48 4.36
CA GLY A 531 13.76 8.33 3.93
C GLY A 531 13.99 7.88 2.50
N ASP A 532 14.73 8.65 1.70
CA ASP A 532 15.00 8.36 0.30
C ASP A 532 15.77 7.05 0.12
N VAL A 533 15.46 6.32 -0.96
CA VAL A 533 16.18 5.12 -1.36
C VAL A 533 17.68 5.40 -1.58
N GLN A 534 18.02 6.59 -2.06
CA GLN A 534 19.40 7.04 -2.28
C GLN A 534 20.06 7.61 -1.02
N GLU A 535 19.32 7.69 0.10
CA GLU A 535 19.84 8.17 1.40
C GLU A 535 20.69 9.45 1.29
N ARG A 536 20.06 10.55 0.93
CA ARG A 536 20.75 11.87 0.84
C ARG A 536 20.99 12.47 2.23
N LEU A 537 21.70 11.73 3.09
CA LEU A 537 21.89 12.07 4.50
C LEU A 537 22.68 13.36 4.70
N ASP A 538 23.67 13.62 3.86
CA ASP A 538 24.48 14.85 3.96
C ASP A 538 23.66 16.09 3.56
N ASP A 539 22.75 15.96 2.58
CA ASP A 539 21.82 17.03 2.21
C ASP A 539 20.79 17.31 3.32
N ALA A 540 20.42 16.30 4.11
CA ALA A 540 19.41 16.43 5.16
C ALA A 540 19.87 17.27 6.38
N ARG A 541 21.18 17.28 6.68
CA ARG A 541 21.72 17.97 7.87
C ARG A 541 21.43 19.48 7.85
N PRO A 542 21.82 20.26 6.82
CA PRO A 542 21.55 21.69 6.78
C PRO A 542 20.04 22.00 6.74
N VAL A 543 19.23 21.10 6.18
CA VAL A 543 17.76 21.24 6.15
C VAL A 543 17.18 21.09 7.56
N LEU A 544 17.67 20.12 8.36
CA LEU A 544 17.27 19.97 9.77
C LEU A 544 17.72 21.17 10.64
N GLU A 545 18.87 21.75 10.37
CA GLU A 545 19.34 22.95 11.06
C GLU A 545 18.42 24.14 10.75
N ALA A 546 18.04 24.34 9.48
CA ALA A 546 17.07 25.35 9.08
C ALA A 546 15.69 25.11 9.71
N ALA A 547 15.23 23.86 9.78
CA ALA A 547 13.99 23.51 10.44
C ALA A 547 14.03 23.86 11.94
N LEU A 548 15.13 23.53 12.62
CA LEU A 548 15.30 23.80 14.05
C LEU A 548 15.35 25.30 14.36
N ALA A 549 16.02 26.09 13.52
CA ALA A 549 16.08 27.54 13.66
C ALA A 549 14.68 28.20 13.51
N ALA A 550 13.80 27.60 12.69
CA ALA A 550 12.45 28.09 12.45
C ALA A 550 11.37 27.45 13.36
N ALA A 551 11.75 26.52 14.25
CA ALA A 551 10.81 25.77 15.10
C ALA A 551 10.06 26.68 16.08
N PRO A 552 8.70 26.70 16.05
CA PRO A 552 7.91 27.64 16.83
C PRO A 552 7.79 27.27 18.32
N ASP A 553 7.85 25.97 18.64
CA ASP A 553 7.56 25.44 19.97
C ASP A 553 8.38 24.17 20.27
N ASP A 554 8.27 23.68 21.50
CA ASP A 554 9.03 22.52 21.98
C ASP A 554 8.63 21.23 21.28
N ARG A 555 7.37 21.09 20.85
CA ARG A 555 6.92 19.90 20.12
C ARG A 555 7.56 19.85 18.73
N ALA A 556 7.56 20.96 18.00
CA ALA A 556 8.24 21.06 16.71
C ALA A 556 9.75 20.79 16.86
N ARG A 557 10.38 21.35 17.89
CA ARG A 557 11.80 21.08 18.20
C ARG A 557 12.04 19.59 18.44
N ALA A 558 11.20 18.94 19.27
CA ALA A 558 11.34 17.52 19.56
C ALA A 558 11.19 16.65 18.29
N GLN A 559 10.25 16.97 17.41
CA GLN A 559 10.09 16.28 16.12
C GLN A 559 11.35 16.39 15.26
N ILE A 560 11.94 17.57 15.17
CA ILE A 560 13.16 17.82 14.39
C ILE A 560 14.35 17.10 15.01
N LEU A 561 14.50 17.16 16.35
CA LEU A 561 15.56 16.45 17.07
C LEU A 561 15.47 14.94 16.89
N ALA A 562 14.26 14.37 16.86
CA ALA A 562 14.07 12.95 16.58
C ALA A 562 14.53 12.57 15.14
N GLN A 563 14.33 13.44 14.15
CA GLN A 563 14.85 13.19 12.80
C GLN A 563 16.38 13.40 12.73
N ARG A 564 16.95 14.35 13.49
CA ARG A 564 18.40 14.47 13.63
C ARG A 564 19.00 13.22 14.26
N ALA A 565 18.38 12.70 15.32
CA ALA A 565 18.81 11.44 15.91
C ALA A 565 18.76 10.27 14.92
N ARG A 566 17.71 10.20 14.09
CA ARG A 566 17.62 9.20 13.02
C ARG A 566 18.75 9.37 12.01
N LEU A 567 19.07 10.60 11.59
CA LEU A 567 20.20 10.91 10.72
C LEU A 567 21.54 10.47 11.35
N GLU A 568 21.80 10.87 12.61
CA GLU A 568 23.04 10.52 13.30
C GLU A 568 23.16 9.00 13.47
N GLY A 569 22.07 8.33 13.87
CA GLY A 569 22.04 6.88 14.01
C GLY A 569 22.36 6.16 12.70
N ARG A 570 21.77 6.57 11.57
CA ARG A 570 22.06 5.98 10.25
C ARG A 570 23.49 6.16 9.79
N GLN A 571 24.16 7.21 10.28
CA GLN A 571 25.58 7.43 10.03
C GLN A 571 26.48 6.77 11.09
N GLY A 572 25.92 5.97 12.01
CA GLY A 572 26.67 5.24 13.03
C GLY A 572 27.17 6.11 14.20
N ARG A 573 26.71 7.35 14.31
CA ARG A 573 27.07 8.28 15.39
C ARG A 573 26.11 8.10 16.56
N LEU A 574 26.37 7.04 17.36
CA LEU A 574 25.47 6.63 18.44
C LEU A 574 25.30 7.69 19.51
N ASP A 575 26.41 8.25 20.02
CA ASP A 575 26.37 9.17 21.17
C ASP A 575 25.62 10.47 20.81
N GLU A 576 25.81 10.96 19.59
CA GLU A 576 25.08 12.11 19.06
C GLU A 576 23.60 11.81 18.89
N ALA A 577 23.27 10.62 18.34
CA ALA A 577 21.87 10.20 18.20
C ALA A 577 21.15 10.12 19.55
N LEU A 578 21.80 9.52 20.56
CA LEU A 578 21.25 9.42 21.90
C LEU A 578 21.08 10.80 22.57
N ALA A 579 22.06 11.69 22.41
CA ALA A 579 21.99 13.06 22.96
C ALA A 579 20.81 13.85 22.35
N GLU A 580 20.54 13.70 21.05
CA GLU A 580 19.38 14.34 20.40
C GLU A 580 18.05 13.76 20.91
N LEU A 581 17.97 12.45 21.17
CA LEU A 581 16.79 11.81 21.72
C LEU A 581 16.55 12.22 23.18
N ASP A 582 17.60 12.37 23.99
CA ASP A 582 17.50 12.86 25.38
C ASP A 582 16.98 14.30 25.39
N ARG A 583 17.45 15.14 24.47
CA ARG A 583 16.94 16.51 24.30
C ARG A 583 15.46 16.52 23.89
N ALA A 584 15.08 15.67 22.93
CA ALA A 584 13.70 15.55 22.49
C ALA A 584 12.78 15.10 23.64
N GLU A 585 13.20 14.10 24.41
CA GLU A 585 12.46 13.62 25.57
C GLU A 585 12.37 14.69 26.69
N GLY A 586 13.41 15.47 26.88
CA GLY A 586 13.40 16.60 27.83
C GLY A 586 12.35 17.67 27.48
N LEU A 587 12.02 17.85 26.21
CA LEU A 587 11.04 18.83 25.76
C LEU A 587 9.58 18.34 25.88
N ILE A 588 9.30 17.05 25.61
CA ILE A 588 7.92 16.54 25.50
C ILE A 588 7.61 15.37 26.45
N GLY A 589 8.59 14.94 27.22
CA GLY A 589 8.48 13.73 28.05
C GLY A 589 8.68 12.44 27.22
N SER A 590 8.50 11.31 27.90
CA SER A 590 8.70 9.99 27.34
C SER A 590 7.71 9.66 26.22
N HIS A 591 8.19 9.15 25.07
CA HIS A 591 7.40 8.87 23.90
C HIS A 591 7.86 7.57 23.21
N PRO A 592 6.93 6.65 22.77
CA PRO A 592 7.32 5.36 22.20
C PRO A 592 8.14 5.47 20.90
N ALA A 593 7.97 6.52 20.11
CA ALA A 593 8.81 6.75 18.93
C ALA A 593 10.27 7.10 19.32
N ILE A 594 10.48 7.77 20.47
CA ILE A 594 11.83 8.04 20.99
C ILE A 594 12.49 6.73 21.43
N ASP A 595 11.76 5.87 22.16
CA ASP A 595 12.27 4.55 22.54
C ASP A 595 12.63 3.70 21.32
N ARG A 596 11.79 3.70 20.26
CA ARG A 596 12.10 3.01 19.01
C ARG A 596 13.38 3.54 18.38
N LEU A 597 13.52 4.86 18.24
CA LEU A 597 14.71 5.47 17.64
C LEU A 597 15.99 5.22 18.46
N ARG A 598 15.89 5.10 19.80
CA ARG A 598 17.01 4.63 20.64
C ARG A 598 17.39 3.19 20.28
N GLY A 599 16.39 2.32 20.09
CA GLY A 599 16.59 0.96 19.64
C GLY A 599 17.28 0.91 18.26
N ASP A 600 16.81 1.71 17.31
CA ASP A 600 17.40 1.83 15.98
C ASP A 600 18.87 2.27 16.04
N ALA A 601 19.20 3.30 16.84
CA ALA A 601 20.57 3.80 16.99
C ALA A 601 21.51 2.75 17.59
N HIS A 602 21.09 2.04 18.63
CA HIS A 602 21.88 0.94 19.20
C HIS A 602 22.03 -0.23 18.23
N ALA A 603 20.98 -0.60 17.51
CA ALA A 603 21.00 -1.69 16.53
C ALA A 603 21.96 -1.40 15.37
N GLN A 604 22.05 -0.15 14.92
CA GLN A 604 22.94 0.29 13.84
C GLN A 604 24.41 0.03 14.17
N VAL A 605 24.79 0.12 15.43
CA VAL A 605 26.16 -0.16 15.93
C VAL A 605 26.27 -1.50 16.66
N TRP A 606 25.29 -2.39 16.44
CA TRP A 606 25.28 -3.78 16.89
C TRP A 606 25.24 -3.96 18.42
N ARG A 607 24.80 -2.95 19.15
CA ARG A 607 24.54 -3.03 20.60
C ARG A 607 23.18 -3.65 20.87
N TRP A 608 23.04 -4.94 20.54
CA TRP A 608 21.79 -5.68 20.55
C TRP A 608 21.08 -5.72 21.91
N PRO A 609 21.76 -5.92 23.06
CA PRO A 609 21.09 -5.88 24.36
C PRO A 609 20.45 -4.53 24.65
N ASP A 610 21.15 -3.41 24.34
CA ASP A 610 20.63 -2.05 24.55
C ASP A 610 19.47 -1.76 23.57
N ALA A 611 19.60 -2.22 22.32
CA ALA A 611 18.54 -2.13 21.32
C ALA A 611 17.29 -2.86 21.79
N ALA A 612 17.43 -4.11 22.27
CA ALA A 612 16.30 -4.90 22.78
C ALA A 612 15.60 -4.24 23.96
N ALA A 613 16.36 -3.65 24.89
CA ALA A 613 15.80 -2.92 26.03
C ALA A 613 14.97 -1.69 25.59
N ALA A 614 15.44 -0.95 24.58
CA ALA A 614 14.72 0.19 24.03
C ALA A 614 13.48 -0.24 23.24
N TYR A 615 13.58 -1.26 22.38
CA TYR A 615 12.44 -1.78 21.62
C TYR A 615 11.38 -2.42 22.52
N ALA A 616 11.77 -3.03 23.67
CA ALA A 616 10.82 -3.55 24.65
C ALA A 616 9.92 -2.43 25.19
N ARG A 617 10.50 -1.29 25.57
CA ARG A 617 9.70 -0.11 26.01
C ARG A 617 8.77 0.40 24.90
N ALA A 618 9.24 0.41 23.66
CA ALA A 618 8.41 0.82 22.52
C ALA A 618 7.23 -0.15 22.28
N ALA A 619 7.48 -1.47 22.35
CA ALA A 619 6.46 -2.51 22.16
C ALA A 619 5.43 -2.52 23.32
N GLU A 620 5.86 -2.32 24.56
CA GLU A 620 4.96 -2.21 25.71
C GLU A 620 3.99 -1.02 25.60
N ARG A 621 4.45 0.09 24.99
CA ARG A 621 3.65 1.31 24.81
C ARG A 621 2.80 1.33 23.53
N ALA A 622 3.11 0.48 22.58
CA ALA A 622 2.36 0.31 21.33
C ALA A 622 2.15 -1.18 21.02
N PRO A 623 1.44 -1.93 21.89
CA PRO A 623 1.36 -3.39 21.79
C PRO A 623 0.58 -3.89 20.57
N ALA A 624 -0.27 -3.07 19.97
CA ALA A 624 -1.02 -3.39 18.75
C ALA A 624 -0.22 -3.14 17.46
N ASP A 625 0.96 -2.55 17.54
CA ASP A 625 1.86 -2.33 16.40
C ASP A 625 2.81 -3.53 16.29
N GLU A 626 2.51 -4.46 15.37
CA GLU A 626 3.29 -5.69 15.18
C GLU A 626 4.75 -5.41 14.83
N SER A 627 5.05 -4.29 14.19
CA SER A 627 6.43 -3.94 13.83
C SER A 627 7.31 -3.69 15.07
N ARG A 628 6.72 -3.31 16.20
CA ARG A 628 7.46 -3.17 17.48
C ARG A 628 7.91 -4.53 18.00
N TRP A 629 7.05 -5.55 17.87
CA TRP A 629 7.40 -6.92 18.20
C TRP A 629 8.44 -7.50 17.25
N THR A 630 8.38 -7.13 15.97
CA THR A 630 9.40 -7.49 14.97
C THR A 630 10.77 -6.93 15.33
N ASP A 631 10.86 -5.64 15.66
CA ASP A 631 12.11 -5.00 16.07
C ASP A 631 12.67 -5.64 17.34
N LEU A 632 11.82 -5.90 18.34
CA LEU A 632 12.20 -6.55 19.59
C LEU A 632 12.68 -7.99 19.39
N ALA A 633 11.93 -8.81 18.64
CA ALA A 633 12.28 -10.20 18.37
C ALA A 633 13.64 -10.31 17.66
N ARG A 634 13.87 -9.48 16.65
CA ARG A 634 15.14 -9.40 15.94
C ARG A 634 16.30 -9.01 16.86
N ALA A 635 16.12 -7.98 17.70
CA ALA A 635 17.18 -7.50 18.61
C ALA A 635 17.51 -8.55 19.70
N LEU A 636 16.49 -9.20 20.28
CA LEU A 636 16.67 -10.26 21.26
C LEU A 636 17.40 -11.48 20.67
N GLY A 637 17.00 -11.96 19.50
CA GLY A 637 17.67 -13.06 18.81
C GLY A 637 19.11 -12.70 18.45
N SER A 638 19.37 -11.45 18.03
CA SER A 638 20.73 -10.96 17.77
C SER A 638 21.58 -10.84 19.05
N ALA A 639 20.95 -10.60 20.19
CA ALA A 639 21.58 -10.60 21.51
C ALA A 639 21.82 -12.01 22.08
N GLY A 640 21.24 -13.06 21.49
CA GLY A 640 21.32 -14.44 21.93
C GLY A 640 20.28 -14.81 23.00
N ASP A 641 19.24 -13.99 23.19
CA ASP A 641 18.12 -14.27 24.10
C ASP A 641 16.97 -14.92 23.31
N ASP A 642 17.18 -16.18 22.91
CA ASP A 642 16.25 -16.89 22.05
C ASP A 642 14.86 -17.10 22.69
N ALA A 643 14.81 -17.26 24.03
CA ALA A 643 13.54 -17.46 24.73
C ALA A 643 12.63 -16.22 24.65
N ARG A 644 13.19 -15.03 24.92
CA ARG A 644 12.43 -13.79 24.82
C ARG A 644 12.19 -13.40 23.35
N ALA A 645 13.09 -13.74 22.42
CA ALA A 645 12.90 -13.54 21.00
C ALA A 645 11.69 -14.34 20.47
N LEU A 646 11.51 -15.58 20.96
CA LEU A 646 10.37 -16.43 20.63
C LEU A 646 9.06 -15.82 21.16
N ASP A 647 9.00 -15.39 22.43
CA ASP A 647 7.81 -14.73 22.99
C ASP A 647 7.42 -13.46 22.21
N ALA A 648 8.41 -12.63 21.88
CA ALA A 648 8.18 -11.43 21.08
C ALA A 648 7.69 -11.76 19.66
N ALA A 649 8.29 -12.79 19.02
CA ALA A 649 7.86 -13.23 17.69
C ALA A 649 6.43 -13.79 17.72
N ASP A 650 6.06 -14.60 18.71
CA ASP A 650 4.71 -15.16 18.82
C ASP A 650 3.66 -14.07 19.08
N ARG A 651 3.97 -13.05 19.89
CA ARG A 651 3.08 -11.87 20.08
C ARG A 651 2.89 -11.10 18.77
N GLY A 652 3.98 -10.85 18.03
CA GLY A 652 3.88 -10.19 16.73
C GLY A 652 3.09 -11.01 15.72
N LEU A 653 3.28 -12.33 15.70
CA LEU A 653 2.55 -13.25 14.81
C LEU A 653 1.05 -13.36 15.14
N SER A 654 0.63 -13.11 16.37
CA SER A 654 -0.79 -13.01 16.70
C SER A 654 -1.47 -11.81 16.05
N LEU A 655 -0.71 -10.75 15.73
CA LEU A 655 -1.18 -9.55 15.04
C LEU A 655 -1.00 -9.64 13.51
N ALA A 656 0.12 -10.23 13.08
CA ALA A 656 0.49 -10.38 11.66
C ALA A 656 1.00 -11.80 11.39
N PRO A 657 0.10 -12.79 11.21
CA PRO A 657 0.45 -14.21 11.15
C PRO A 657 1.40 -14.60 10.00
N ARG A 658 1.56 -13.72 9.02
CA ARG A 658 2.36 -13.95 7.80
C ARG A 658 3.54 -13.00 7.65
N ASP A 659 3.90 -12.25 8.70
CA ASP A 659 5.07 -11.37 8.65
C ASP A 659 6.35 -12.20 8.55
N GLU A 660 7.07 -12.03 7.45
CA GLU A 660 8.28 -12.79 7.15
C GLU A 660 9.36 -12.66 8.23
N SER A 661 9.55 -11.43 8.74
CA SER A 661 10.58 -11.14 9.74
C SER A 661 10.28 -11.80 11.07
N LEU A 662 9.01 -11.84 11.48
CA LEU A 662 8.55 -12.53 12.68
C LEU A 662 8.66 -14.06 12.52
N LEU A 663 8.23 -14.59 11.39
CA LEU A 663 8.38 -16.02 11.08
C LEU A 663 9.85 -16.44 11.06
N ARG A 664 10.74 -15.62 10.52
CA ARG A 664 12.19 -15.85 10.54
C ARG A 664 12.75 -15.78 11.96
N SER A 665 12.34 -14.78 12.76
CA SER A 665 12.78 -14.66 14.15
C SER A 665 12.33 -15.86 14.98
N ARG A 666 11.11 -16.32 14.82
CA ARG A 666 10.57 -17.53 15.44
C ARG A 666 11.36 -18.78 15.03
N TYR A 667 11.64 -18.95 13.74
CA TYR A 667 12.48 -20.07 13.25
C TYR A 667 13.87 -20.07 13.86
N LEU A 668 14.50 -18.89 13.98
CA LEU A 668 15.86 -18.77 14.51
C LEU A 668 15.93 -19.06 16.01
N ALA A 669 14.88 -18.73 16.75
CA ALA A 669 14.78 -18.90 18.21
C ALA A 669 14.39 -20.33 18.64
N LEU A 670 13.94 -21.20 17.74
CA LEU A 670 13.52 -22.56 18.03
C LEU A 670 14.63 -23.58 17.79
N GLU A 671 14.52 -24.76 18.44
CA GLU A 671 15.39 -25.92 18.26
C GLU A 671 14.59 -27.20 17.94
N GLY A 672 15.27 -28.24 17.48
CA GLY A 672 14.71 -29.57 17.24
C GLY A 672 13.61 -29.59 16.16
N PRO A 673 12.63 -30.51 16.24
CA PRO A 673 11.56 -30.65 15.24
C PRO A 673 10.70 -29.40 15.06
N SER A 674 10.49 -28.62 16.12
CA SER A 674 9.72 -27.37 16.07
C SER A 674 10.40 -26.34 15.20
N ARG A 675 11.73 -26.33 15.14
CA ARG A 675 12.52 -25.46 14.25
C ARG A 675 12.29 -25.77 12.78
N GLU A 676 12.23 -27.06 12.43
CA GLU A 676 12.00 -27.47 11.03
C GLU A 676 10.59 -27.06 10.55
N ALA A 677 9.56 -27.21 11.37
CA ALA A 677 8.22 -26.75 11.06
C ALA A 677 8.18 -25.22 10.91
N ALA A 678 8.81 -24.48 11.81
CA ALA A 678 8.90 -23.02 11.72
C ALA A 678 9.69 -22.57 10.51
N ARG A 679 10.77 -23.31 10.11
CA ARG A 679 11.52 -23.04 8.89
C ARG A 679 10.68 -23.22 7.63
N ALA A 680 9.90 -24.28 7.56
CA ALA A 680 9.01 -24.52 6.42
C ALA A 680 8.01 -23.37 6.27
N ARG A 681 7.38 -22.97 7.37
CA ARG A 681 6.43 -21.84 7.37
C ARG A 681 7.08 -20.50 6.99
N TRP A 682 8.29 -20.22 7.48
CA TRP A 682 9.03 -19.03 7.07
C TRP A 682 9.37 -19.05 5.58
N LEU A 683 9.83 -20.18 5.02
CA LEU A 683 10.18 -20.28 3.60
C LEU A 683 8.97 -20.11 2.69
N GLU A 684 7.78 -20.52 3.13
CA GLU A 684 6.52 -20.31 2.41
C GLU A 684 6.17 -18.82 2.27
N HIS A 685 6.54 -17.99 3.25
CA HIS A 685 6.22 -16.57 3.30
C HIS A 685 7.41 -15.66 2.95
N ARG A 686 8.54 -16.25 2.59
CA ARG A 686 9.74 -15.51 2.23
C ARG A 686 9.58 -14.83 0.86
N ALA A 687 9.81 -13.52 0.82
CA ALA A 687 9.90 -12.79 -0.43
C ALA A 687 11.05 -13.29 -1.33
N PRO A 688 10.95 -13.19 -2.66
CA PRO A 688 12.03 -13.57 -3.57
C PRO A 688 13.26 -12.69 -3.33
N ASP A 689 14.42 -13.30 -3.19
CA ASP A 689 15.67 -12.55 -3.19
C ASP A 689 16.28 -12.46 -4.60
N ALA A 690 17.23 -11.53 -4.78
CA ALA A 690 17.88 -11.32 -6.07
C ALA A 690 18.57 -12.60 -6.61
N LEU A 691 19.06 -13.46 -5.71
CA LEU A 691 19.71 -14.69 -6.07
C LEU A 691 18.72 -15.73 -6.60
N ASP A 692 17.52 -15.81 -6.01
CA ASP A 692 16.45 -16.70 -6.47
C ASP A 692 15.96 -16.26 -7.85
N LEU A 693 15.84 -14.96 -8.10
CA LEU A 693 15.49 -14.40 -9.40
C LEU A 693 16.58 -14.71 -10.45
N LEU A 694 17.86 -14.53 -10.11
CA LEU A 694 18.98 -14.85 -11.00
C LEU A 694 19.03 -16.35 -11.32
N ARG A 695 18.86 -17.23 -10.34
CA ARG A 695 18.81 -18.70 -10.57
C ARG A 695 17.71 -19.10 -11.53
N ARG A 696 16.52 -18.50 -11.44
CA ARG A 696 15.39 -18.74 -12.37
C ARG A 696 15.72 -18.26 -13.77
N ARG A 697 16.26 -17.05 -13.89
CA ARG A 697 16.68 -16.48 -15.16
C ARG A 697 17.73 -17.36 -15.85
N CYS A 698 18.65 -17.94 -15.09
CA CYS A 698 19.62 -18.90 -15.59
C CYS A 698 18.97 -20.24 -16.00
N ALA A 699 17.97 -20.72 -15.25
CA ALA A 699 17.24 -21.95 -15.57
C ALA A 699 16.42 -21.85 -16.87
N THR A 700 15.93 -20.67 -17.21
CA THR A 700 15.15 -20.40 -18.45
C THR A 700 16.02 -20.11 -19.68
N ARG A 701 17.34 -20.32 -19.63
CA ARG A 701 18.30 -20.09 -20.73
C ARG A 701 18.29 -18.65 -21.26
N SER A 702 18.10 -17.67 -20.41
CA SER A 702 18.22 -16.27 -20.79
C SER A 702 19.62 -15.99 -21.37
N PRO A 703 19.72 -15.17 -22.46
CA PRO A 703 21.02 -14.76 -23.03
C PRO A 703 21.98 -14.13 -22.02
N PHE A 704 21.44 -13.58 -20.93
CA PHE A 704 22.20 -12.99 -19.82
C PHE A 704 23.07 -14.01 -19.06
N CYS A 705 22.64 -15.27 -18.97
CA CYS A 705 23.40 -16.34 -18.28
C CYS A 705 24.44 -17.01 -19.19
N ALA A 706 24.36 -16.78 -20.49
CA ALA A 706 25.34 -17.29 -21.47
C ALA A 706 26.60 -16.41 -21.56
N SER A 707 26.59 -15.21 -20.99
CA SER A 707 27.76 -14.32 -20.95
C SER A 707 28.53 -14.52 -19.65
N GLU A 708 29.61 -15.29 -19.67
CA GLU A 708 30.53 -15.53 -18.55
C GLU A 708 31.28 -14.29 -18.01
N ARG A 709 30.86 -13.06 -18.36
CA ARG A 709 31.60 -11.82 -18.07
C ARG A 709 30.80 -10.61 -17.65
N ALA A 710 29.70 -10.75 -16.95
CA ALA A 710 29.09 -9.56 -16.34
C ALA A 710 29.56 -9.43 -14.89
N PRO A 711 30.24 -8.33 -14.50
CA PRO A 711 30.56 -8.09 -13.10
C PRO A 711 29.25 -7.87 -12.33
N VAL A 712 29.01 -8.74 -11.36
CA VAL A 712 27.93 -8.57 -10.40
C VAL A 712 28.33 -7.40 -9.48
N HIS A 713 27.86 -6.22 -9.73
CA HIS A 713 27.87 -5.17 -8.72
C HIS A 713 26.78 -5.48 -7.69
N THR A 714 27.20 -6.18 -6.64
CA THR A 714 26.39 -6.31 -5.44
C THR A 714 26.42 -5.01 -4.67
N HIS A 715 25.41 -4.16 -4.85
CA HIS A 715 25.09 -3.19 -3.82
C HIS A 715 24.39 -3.95 -2.70
N SER A 716 25.13 -4.22 -1.63
CA SER A 716 24.56 -4.68 -0.36
C SER A 716 23.68 -3.57 0.20
N MET A 717 22.37 -3.83 0.28
CA MET A 717 21.44 -3.06 1.13
C MET A 717 21.50 -3.58 2.56
#